data_c5a8c5abc4ecd4bd082aab9be5db6960
#
_entry.id   c5a8c5abc4ecd4bd082aab9be5db6960
#
_cell.length_a   1.000
_cell.length_b   1.000
_cell.length_c   1.000
_cell.angle_alpha   90.00
_cell.angle_beta   90.00
_cell.angle_gamma   90.00
#
_symmetry.space_group_name_H-M   'P 1'
#
loop_
_entity.id
_entity.type
_entity.pdbx_description
1 polymer ?
#
loop_
_entity_poly.entity_id
_entity_poly.type
_entity_poly.pdbx_seq_one_letter_code
_entity_poly.pdbx_strand_id
1 'polypeptide(L)'
;MNTSHKPTSNGPRAWLEWAVMLGYALASALAISLAMMIAVVLTASVAGAQTHAGPSAGLTFQTTHGPVVAPLQSTRARLVVTGVTVRAQVTQTFANPSDDWLEGSYLFPLPDDAAVDRLRMRVGERMIEGQVREKQDAQRQFEQARAQGRQASLVDQERPNVFTTRVANIAPRASITVEIEYQQPLALKDGVWRLRFPSVVGPRYLNRTADARRLDSPVLLPAAGDRAGEGAGAPSARDLNPLALTVELDAGVPVSPPRSASHGFVVRSHDQTRHTMTLEGAVAERDVEIEWQPLAGAAAQAALRLQEHQGKHFALLMVSPPSPDGAALTRLPRETTFIVDTSGSMSGSSIEQARRALVFGIERLQPGDLFNVIEFNSQHRALYPVPRRLDEASRHEAIRFAQALRSQGGTEIRGALEQALGAPATSGHVRQIVFMTDGAVGYEDEMLRLIEQRIGERRLFTIGIGSAPNSWFMRKAAELGRGTFTHVGRIEEVERKMAEVFTKLSQPLLTDIALRFEGAQPLDAIPAIGDLYAGEPIVIRARFERPPQAALLSGRRGAVSWQVRVEPAGAPSAGLPTLWARAEVETLTDAVRGGRMSGQSIDSLKARIVELGLAHQLVTPYTSLVAVDVTPARPADAPLLGGKVPTRLPDGWDHAAVFGAGELAQTATSAGWQMMIGALLLLAALVAARGLPAGRRAAL
;
A
#
# COMPACT_ATOMS: atom_id res chain seq x y z
N MET A 1 -32.62 102.38 -15.44
CA MET A 1 -33.76 101.78 -16.08
C MET A 1 -33.72 100.25 -15.85
N ASN A 2 -34.72 99.81 -15.13
CA ASN A 2 -34.93 98.40 -14.69
C ASN A 2 -35.41 97.55 -15.86
N THR A 3 -34.88 96.31 -15.98
CA THR A 3 -35.73 95.17 -16.39
C THR A 3 -35.24 93.89 -15.76
N SER A 4 -36.06 93.44 -14.83
CA SER A 4 -35.98 92.16 -14.14
C SER A 4 -36.40 91.06 -15.10
N HIS A 5 -35.66 89.96 -15.18
CA HIS A 5 -36.12 88.66 -15.67
C HIS A 5 -36.33 87.67 -14.52
N LYS A 6 -37.60 87.32 -14.35
CA LYS A 6 -38.03 86.18 -13.51
C LYS A 6 -37.62 84.83 -14.12
N PRO A 7 -37.16 83.86 -13.36
CA PRO A 7 -37.07 82.51 -13.88
C PRO A 7 -38.44 81.84 -13.84
N THR A 8 -38.82 81.20 -14.95
CA THR A 8 -40.00 80.34 -15.06
C THR A 8 -39.79 79.01 -14.38
N SER A 9 -40.66 78.70 -13.41
CA SER A 9 -40.70 77.44 -12.72
C SER A 9 -41.16 76.34 -13.66
N ASN A 10 -40.31 75.36 -13.97
CA ASN A 10 -40.70 74.09 -14.56
C ASN A 10 -41.44 73.27 -13.49
N GLY A 11 -42.78 73.10 -13.74
CA GLY A 11 -43.68 72.50 -12.77
C GLY A 11 -43.52 70.98 -12.61
N PRO A 12 -44.26 70.38 -11.73
CA PRO A 12 -44.11 68.98 -11.24
C PRO A 12 -44.32 67.92 -12.29
N ARG A 13 -44.71 68.26 -13.55
CA ARG A 13 -44.87 67.31 -14.65
C ARG A 13 -43.55 66.73 -15.21
N ALA A 14 -42.49 67.51 -15.25
CA ALA A 14 -41.18 67.05 -15.73
C ALA A 14 -40.57 65.99 -14.82
N TRP A 15 -40.79 66.08 -13.52
CA TRP A 15 -40.32 65.07 -12.59
C TRP A 15 -41.10 63.75 -12.70
N LEU A 16 -42.37 63.77 -13.02
CA LEU A 16 -43.18 62.56 -13.21
C LEU A 16 -42.77 61.79 -14.48
N GLU A 17 -42.51 62.52 -15.57
CA GLU A 17 -42.01 61.91 -16.84
C GLU A 17 -40.63 61.28 -16.65
N TRP A 18 -39.71 61.93 -15.93
CA TRP A 18 -38.43 61.37 -15.59
C TRP A 18 -38.54 60.12 -14.68
N ALA A 19 -39.43 60.14 -13.69
CA ALA A 19 -39.64 59.00 -12.81
C ALA A 19 -40.24 57.80 -13.57
N VAL A 20 -41.15 58.04 -14.46
CA VAL A 20 -41.76 57.00 -15.31
C VAL A 20 -40.73 56.42 -16.29
N MET A 21 -39.94 57.26 -16.96
CA MET A 21 -38.85 56.81 -17.85
C MET A 21 -37.80 56.02 -17.10
N LEU A 22 -37.40 56.41 -15.88
CA LEU A 22 -36.46 55.69 -15.04
C LEU A 22 -37.04 54.33 -14.59
N GLY A 23 -38.35 54.29 -14.29
CA GLY A 23 -39.07 53.06 -13.97
C GLY A 23 -39.12 52.07 -15.13
N TYR A 24 -39.37 52.53 -16.35
CA TYR A 24 -39.35 51.69 -17.56
C TYR A 24 -37.94 51.21 -17.86
N ALA A 25 -36.89 52.02 -17.69
CA ALA A 25 -35.51 51.63 -17.93
C ALA A 25 -35.05 50.57 -16.90
N LEU A 26 -35.43 50.73 -15.61
CA LEU A 26 -35.15 49.75 -14.58
C LEU A 26 -35.91 48.43 -14.80
N ALA A 27 -37.18 48.48 -15.14
CA ALA A 27 -37.99 47.30 -15.43
C ALA A 27 -37.49 46.55 -16.67
N SER A 28 -37.04 47.26 -17.71
CA SER A 28 -36.44 46.66 -18.92
C SER A 28 -35.08 46.03 -18.62
N ALA A 29 -34.24 46.68 -17.82
CA ALA A 29 -32.94 46.12 -17.37
C ALA A 29 -33.13 44.85 -16.49
N LEU A 30 -34.14 44.84 -15.62
CA LEU A 30 -34.49 43.68 -14.80
C LEU A 30 -35.01 42.52 -15.62
N ALA A 31 -35.87 42.80 -16.64
CA ALA A 31 -36.41 41.79 -17.56
C ALA A 31 -35.32 41.19 -18.47
N ILE A 32 -34.37 42.00 -18.95
CA ILE A 32 -33.22 41.52 -19.72
C ILE A 32 -32.29 40.69 -18.86
N SER A 33 -32.04 41.11 -17.61
CA SER A 33 -31.21 40.35 -16.68
C SER A 33 -31.86 39.01 -16.30
N LEU A 34 -33.16 38.97 -16.10
CA LEU A 34 -33.92 37.76 -15.83
C LEU A 34 -33.95 36.82 -17.03
N ALA A 35 -34.13 37.36 -18.25
CA ALA A 35 -34.08 36.58 -19.48
C ALA A 35 -32.68 36.02 -19.75
N MET A 36 -31.62 36.78 -19.51
CA MET A 36 -30.24 36.27 -19.56
C MET A 36 -29.98 35.20 -18.50
N MET A 37 -30.46 35.36 -17.28
CA MET A 37 -30.32 34.36 -16.23
C MET A 37 -31.07 33.07 -16.60
N ILE A 38 -32.28 33.16 -17.16
CA ILE A 38 -33.04 32.01 -17.65
C ILE A 38 -32.33 31.34 -18.84
N ALA A 39 -31.77 32.12 -19.78
CA ALA A 39 -30.99 31.58 -20.88
C ALA A 39 -29.71 30.87 -20.43
N VAL A 40 -28.99 31.41 -19.41
CA VAL A 40 -27.82 30.77 -18.81
C VAL A 40 -28.20 29.49 -18.05
N VAL A 41 -29.34 29.50 -17.34
CA VAL A 41 -29.85 28.31 -16.67
C VAL A 41 -30.30 27.24 -17.67
N LEU A 42 -30.96 27.63 -18.77
CA LEU A 42 -31.37 26.72 -19.83
C LEU A 42 -30.19 26.17 -20.63
N THR A 43 -29.19 26.99 -20.93
CA THR A 43 -27.95 26.51 -21.60
C THR A 43 -27.11 25.63 -20.67
N ALA A 44 -27.04 25.92 -19.36
CA ALA A 44 -26.41 25.06 -18.37
C ALA A 44 -27.18 23.73 -18.20
N SER A 45 -28.50 23.74 -18.30
CA SER A 45 -29.33 22.54 -18.22
C SER A 45 -29.24 21.67 -19.49
N VAL A 46 -29.03 22.25 -20.65
CA VAL A 46 -28.83 21.50 -21.92
C VAL A 46 -27.41 20.98 -22.04
N ALA A 47 -26.40 21.69 -21.47
CA ALA A 47 -25.04 21.20 -21.38
C ALA A 47 -24.88 20.08 -20.30
N GLY A 48 -25.82 19.99 -19.34
CA GLY A 48 -25.84 18.93 -18.32
C GLY A 48 -26.57 17.65 -18.73
N ALA A 49 -27.17 17.59 -19.91
CA ALA A 49 -27.82 16.38 -20.44
C ALA A 49 -26.95 15.59 -21.42
N GLN A 50 -25.61 15.81 -21.43
CA GLN A 50 -24.72 14.74 -21.83
C GLN A 50 -24.78 13.70 -20.71
N THR A 51 -25.48 12.62 -20.96
CA THR A 51 -25.39 11.38 -20.23
C THR A 51 -23.89 11.07 -20.08
N HIS A 52 -23.30 11.47 -18.92
CA HIS A 52 -22.08 10.83 -18.51
C HIS A 52 -22.46 9.36 -18.35
N ALA A 53 -22.11 8.57 -19.36
CA ALA A 53 -21.92 7.16 -19.16
C ALA A 53 -21.06 7.08 -17.92
N GLY A 54 -21.57 6.46 -16.85
CA GLY A 54 -20.83 6.26 -15.61
C GLY A 54 -19.46 5.68 -15.96
N PRO A 55 -18.44 5.83 -15.13
CA PRO A 55 -17.09 5.39 -15.43
C PRO A 55 -17.17 3.95 -15.93
N SER A 56 -16.96 3.76 -17.23
CA SER A 56 -16.88 2.44 -17.83
C SER A 56 -15.73 1.73 -17.12
N ALA A 57 -16.02 0.55 -16.57
CA ALA A 57 -15.04 -0.29 -15.90
C ALA A 57 -13.88 -0.57 -16.88
N GLY A 58 -12.75 0.15 -16.72
CA GLY A 58 -11.56 0.04 -17.57
C GLY A 58 -11.06 1.41 -18.06
N LEU A 59 -9.73 1.51 -18.16
CA LEU A 59 -9.11 2.67 -18.79
C LEU A 59 -9.39 2.62 -20.29
N THR A 60 -10.06 3.62 -20.83
CA THR A 60 -10.24 3.75 -22.27
C THR A 60 -9.22 4.74 -22.84
N PHE A 61 -8.51 4.33 -23.89
CA PHE A 61 -7.67 5.21 -24.70
C PHE A 61 -8.50 5.81 -25.82
N GLN A 62 -8.33 7.09 -26.08
CA GLN A 62 -8.84 7.70 -27.30
C GLN A 62 -7.91 7.31 -28.44
N THR A 63 -8.38 6.47 -29.34
CA THR A 63 -7.67 6.09 -30.55
C THR A 63 -8.26 6.81 -31.76
N THR A 64 -7.60 6.71 -32.91
CA THR A 64 -8.14 7.19 -34.19
C THR A 64 -9.47 6.53 -34.60
N HIS A 65 -9.79 5.37 -34.01
CA HIS A 65 -10.98 4.57 -34.28
C HIS A 65 -12.00 4.56 -33.11
N GLY A 66 -11.79 5.38 -32.07
CA GLY A 66 -12.67 5.48 -30.90
C GLY A 66 -12.00 5.00 -29.60
N PRO A 67 -12.72 4.95 -28.48
CA PRO A 67 -12.16 4.53 -27.20
C PRO A 67 -11.87 3.02 -27.20
N VAL A 68 -10.63 2.65 -26.83
CA VAL A 68 -10.16 1.26 -26.70
C VAL A 68 -9.86 0.96 -25.25
N VAL A 69 -10.28 -0.22 -24.77
CA VAL A 69 -9.98 -0.70 -23.42
C VAL A 69 -8.49 -1.05 -23.31
N ALA A 70 -7.87 -0.77 -22.15
CA ALA A 70 -6.49 -1.15 -21.86
C ALA A 70 -6.25 -2.66 -22.08
N PRO A 71 -5.00 -3.09 -22.34
CA PRO A 71 -4.68 -4.50 -22.45
C PRO A 71 -5.26 -5.32 -21.30
N LEU A 72 -5.99 -6.38 -21.62
CA LEU A 72 -6.48 -7.31 -20.61
C LEU A 72 -5.30 -7.99 -19.93
N GLN A 73 -5.37 -8.16 -18.62
CA GLN A 73 -4.35 -8.84 -17.83
C GLN A 73 -4.97 -10.04 -17.14
N SER A 74 -4.28 -11.16 -17.15
CA SER A 74 -4.59 -12.32 -16.32
C SER A 74 -3.35 -12.72 -15.53
N THR A 75 -3.54 -13.23 -14.31
CA THR A 75 -2.46 -13.68 -13.45
C THR A 75 -2.63 -15.16 -13.13
N ARG A 76 -1.59 -15.95 -13.41
CA ARG A 76 -1.47 -17.33 -12.94
C ARG A 76 -0.21 -17.45 -12.11
N ALA A 77 -0.31 -18.03 -10.93
CA ALA A 77 0.84 -18.25 -10.07
C ALA A 77 0.98 -19.71 -9.66
N ARG A 78 2.22 -20.19 -9.63
CA ARG A 78 2.60 -21.50 -9.10
C ARG A 78 3.63 -21.29 -8.00
N LEU A 79 3.32 -21.73 -6.78
CA LEU A 79 4.17 -21.63 -5.62
C LEU A 79 4.61 -23.04 -5.20
N VAL A 80 5.92 -23.26 -5.15
CA VAL A 80 6.51 -24.51 -4.67
C VAL A 80 7.13 -24.22 -3.30
N VAL A 81 6.56 -24.82 -2.28
CA VAL A 81 7.03 -24.73 -0.90
C VAL A 81 7.88 -25.95 -0.59
N THR A 82 9.12 -25.75 -0.21
CA THR A 82 10.04 -26.82 0.22
C THR A 82 10.57 -26.48 1.60
N GLY A 83 10.05 -27.15 2.62
CA GLY A 83 10.36 -26.85 4.01
C GLY A 83 10.06 -25.40 4.37
N VAL A 84 11.10 -24.58 4.48
CA VAL A 84 11.04 -23.17 4.91
C VAL A 84 11.31 -22.16 3.80
N THR A 85 11.28 -22.60 2.54
CA THR A 85 11.50 -21.73 1.36
C THR A 85 10.34 -21.89 0.38
N VAL A 86 9.98 -20.79 -0.26
CA VAL A 86 8.98 -20.74 -1.32
C VAL A 86 9.64 -20.26 -2.59
N ARG A 87 9.49 -21.00 -3.69
CA ARG A 87 9.77 -20.53 -5.05
C ARG A 87 8.46 -20.26 -5.73
N ALA A 88 8.26 -19.03 -6.19
CA ALA A 88 7.06 -18.61 -6.88
C ALA A 88 7.35 -18.27 -8.32
N GLN A 89 6.48 -18.71 -9.21
CA GLN A 89 6.44 -18.38 -10.62
C GLN A 89 5.11 -17.68 -10.91
N VAL A 90 5.16 -16.41 -11.29
CA VAL A 90 3.98 -15.59 -11.58
C VAL A 90 3.95 -15.29 -13.08
N THR A 91 2.93 -15.74 -13.75
CA THR A 91 2.71 -15.56 -15.19
C THR A 91 1.59 -14.54 -15.39
N GLN A 92 1.92 -13.43 -16.07
CA GLN A 92 0.99 -12.36 -16.41
C GLN A 92 0.83 -12.28 -17.93
N THR A 93 -0.41 -12.32 -18.41
CA THR A 93 -0.71 -12.25 -19.85
C THR A 93 -1.40 -10.94 -20.17
N PHE A 94 -0.78 -10.15 -21.04
CA PHE A 94 -1.29 -8.89 -21.53
C PHE A 94 -1.82 -9.11 -22.95
N ALA A 95 -3.13 -9.06 -23.13
CA ALA A 95 -3.78 -9.24 -24.42
C ALA A 95 -4.26 -7.90 -24.97
N ASN A 96 -3.91 -7.61 -26.21
CA ASN A 96 -4.35 -6.43 -26.93
C ASN A 96 -5.65 -6.75 -27.70
N PRO A 97 -6.83 -6.27 -27.25
CA PRO A 97 -8.10 -6.52 -27.93
C PRO A 97 -8.36 -5.56 -29.11
N SER A 98 -7.46 -4.62 -29.39
CA SER A 98 -7.64 -3.58 -30.41
C SER A 98 -6.89 -3.87 -31.71
N ASP A 99 -7.13 -3.03 -32.71
CA ASP A 99 -6.41 -3.04 -33.98
C ASP A 99 -5.18 -2.11 -33.99
N ASP A 100 -4.90 -1.47 -32.85
CA ASP A 100 -3.75 -0.58 -32.67
C ASP A 100 -2.61 -1.26 -31.92
N TRP A 101 -1.37 -0.75 -32.03
CA TRP A 101 -0.25 -1.18 -31.22
C TRP A 101 -0.34 -0.59 -29.82
N LEU A 102 -0.28 -1.43 -28.78
CA LEU A 102 -0.41 -1.00 -27.39
C LEU A 102 0.85 -1.19 -26.57
N GLU A 103 0.99 -0.33 -25.56
CA GLU A 103 1.88 -0.50 -24.42
C GLU A 103 1.05 -0.63 -23.15
N GLY A 104 1.33 -1.62 -22.31
CA GLY A 104 0.71 -1.83 -21.00
C GLY A 104 1.68 -1.54 -19.87
N SER A 105 1.22 -0.86 -18.81
CA SER A 105 1.93 -0.74 -17.55
C SER A 105 1.03 -1.27 -16.43
N TYR A 106 1.49 -2.27 -15.72
CA TYR A 106 0.76 -2.97 -14.65
C TYR A 106 1.52 -2.91 -13.33
N LEU A 107 0.84 -2.41 -12.31
CA LEU A 107 1.33 -2.37 -10.94
C LEU A 107 0.87 -3.62 -10.20
N PHE A 108 1.78 -4.34 -9.56
CA PHE A 108 1.46 -5.55 -8.80
C PHE A 108 2.25 -5.64 -7.50
N PRO A 109 1.66 -6.23 -6.46
CA PRO A 109 2.34 -6.46 -5.20
C PRO A 109 3.13 -7.76 -5.23
N LEU A 110 4.22 -7.80 -4.45
CA LEU A 110 4.91 -9.03 -4.06
C LEU A 110 5.09 -9.04 -2.54
N PRO A 111 5.38 -10.19 -1.94
CA PRO A 111 5.81 -10.24 -0.55
C PRO A 111 7.00 -9.29 -0.35
N ASP A 112 7.04 -8.61 0.79
CA ASP A 112 8.04 -7.59 1.08
C ASP A 112 9.47 -8.16 1.25
N ASP A 113 9.60 -9.43 1.58
CA ASP A 113 10.85 -10.20 1.63
C ASP A 113 11.10 -11.02 0.34
N ALA A 114 10.32 -10.82 -0.71
CA ALA A 114 10.52 -11.49 -1.99
C ALA A 114 11.81 -11.06 -2.68
N ALA A 115 12.58 -12.04 -3.13
CA ALA A 115 13.78 -11.89 -3.93
C ALA A 115 13.44 -12.21 -5.40
N VAL A 116 13.15 -11.18 -6.20
CA VAL A 116 12.83 -11.33 -7.63
C VAL A 116 14.13 -11.51 -8.39
N ASP A 117 14.29 -12.67 -9.02
CA ASP A 117 15.54 -13.09 -9.61
C ASP A 117 15.45 -13.56 -11.08
N ARG A 118 14.25 -13.64 -11.65
CA ARG A 118 14.07 -14.05 -13.04
C ARG A 118 12.89 -13.37 -13.72
N LEU A 119 13.09 -13.02 -14.98
CA LEU A 119 12.08 -12.52 -15.91
C LEU A 119 12.16 -13.29 -17.22
N ARG A 120 11.05 -13.79 -17.73
CA ARG A 120 10.91 -14.30 -19.08
C ARG A 120 9.77 -13.63 -19.80
N MET A 121 9.94 -13.30 -21.05
CA MET A 121 8.89 -12.76 -21.91
C MET A 121 8.63 -13.75 -23.05
N ARG A 122 7.39 -14.17 -23.21
CA ARG A 122 6.97 -15.01 -24.33
C ARG A 122 6.23 -14.19 -25.37
N VAL A 123 6.67 -14.29 -26.59
CA VAL A 123 6.09 -13.64 -27.76
C VAL A 123 5.84 -14.70 -28.85
N GLY A 124 4.60 -15.13 -29.01
CA GLY A 124 4.28 -16.32 -29.81
C GLY A 124 5.03 -17.55 -29.28
N GLU A 125 5.80 -18.21 -30.14
CA GLU A 125 6.60 -19.38 -29.78
C GLU A 125 7.97 -19.03 -29.15
N ARG A 126 8.38 -17.76 -29.17
CA ARG A 126 9.71 -17.34 -28.69
C ARG A 126 9.67 -17.05 -27.20
N MET A 127 10.70 -17.53 -26.50
CA MET A 127 10.96 -17.19 -25.10
C MET A 127 12.21 -16.33 -25.00
N ILE A 128 12.11 -15.17 -24.41
CA ILE A 128 13.17 -14.20 -24.22
C ILE A 128 13.49 -14.13 -22.75
N GLU A 129 14.71 -14.49 -22.35
CA GLU A 129 15.20 -14.39 -20.98
C GLU A 129 15.58 -12.94 -20.68
N GLY A 130 15.06 -12.41 -19.59
CA GLY A 130 15.40 -11.09 -19.09
C GLY A 130 16.77 -11.06 -18.40
N GLN A 131 17.37 -9.89 -18.37
CA GLN A 131 18.64 -9.64 -17.72
C GLN A 131 18.47 -8.57 -16.64
N VAL A 132 19.12 -8.78 -15.50
CA VAL A 132 19.23 -7.73 -14.48
C VAL A 132 20.27 -6.73 -14.94
N ARG A 133 19.92 -5.47 -14.92
CA ARG A 133 20.76 -4.32 -15.26
C ARG A 133 20.62 -3.24 -14.19
N GLU A 134 21.55 -2.33 -14.15
CA GLU A 134 21.34 -1.08 -13.42
C GLU A 134 20.05 -0.41 -13.90
N LYS A 135 19.26 0.15 -12.99
CA LYS A 135 17.88 0.62 -13.27
C LYS A 135 17.84 1.59 -14.47
N GLN A 136 18.74 2.55 -14.52
CA GLN A 136 18.78 3.51 -15.63
C GLN A 136 19.15 2.86 -16.96
N ASP A 137 20.05 1.87 -16.95
CA ASP A 137 20.42 1.13 -18.16
C ASP A 137 19.27 0.26 -18.66
N ALA A 138 18.58 -0.45 -17.76
CA ALA A 138 17.42 -1.25 -18.11
C ALA A 138 16.32 -0.37 -18.73
N GLN A 139 16.05 0.78 -18.13
CA GLN A 139 15.08 1.75 -18.63
C GLN A 139 15.49 2.28 -20.01
N ARG A 140 16.76 2.65 -20.22
CA ARG A 140 17.25 3.08 -21.53
C ARG A 140 17.08 1.99 -22.59
N GLN A 141 17.43 0.74 -22.28
CA GLN A 141 17.27 -0.39 -23.20
C GLN A 141 15.81 -0.62 -23.55
N PHE A 142 14.90 -0.55 -22.57
CA PHE A 142 13.47 -0.66 -22.80
C PHE A 142 12.94 0.46 -23.71
N GLU A 143 13.28 1.73 -23.44
CA GLU A 143 12.83 2.87 -24.24
C GLU A 143 13.40 2.82 -25.67
N GLN A 144 14.64 2.40 -25.84
CA GLN A 144 15.24 2.18 -27.18
C GLN A 144 14.50 1.08 -27.95
N ALA A 145 14.24 -0.06 -27.32
CA ALA A 145 13.49 -1.14 -27.93
C ALA A 145 12.07 -0.71 -28.30
N ARG A 146 11.41 0.00 -27.39
CA ARG A 146 10.07 0.59 -27.61
C ARG A 146 10.03 1.52 -28.82
N ALA A 147 10.98 2.44 -28.90
CA ALA A 147 11.10 3.39 -30.04
C ALA A 147 11.39 2.69 -31.37
N GLN A 148 12.19 1.60 -31.33
CA GLN A 148 12.55 0.79 -32.51
C GLN A 148 11.46 -0.22 -32.93
N GLY A 149 10.29 -0.20 -32.28
CA GLY A 149 9.19 -1.12 -32.57
C GLY A 149 9.46 -2.56 -32.13
N ARG A 150 10.45 -2.80 -31.26
CA ARG A 150 10.74 -4.12 -30.70
C ARG A 150 9.87 -4.39 -29.49
N GLN A 151 9.41 -5.62 -29.35
CA GLN A 151 8.69 -6.03 -28.15
C GLN A 151 9.66 -6.10 -26.97
N ALA A 152 9.27 -5.50 -25.86
CA ALA A 152 10.10 -5.41 -24.67
C ALA A 152 9.27 -5.48 -23.39
N SER A 153 9.87 -6.02 -22.34
CA SER A 153 9.31 -6.03 -20.98
C SER A 153 10.34 -5.49 -19.99
N LEU A 154 9.88 -4.70 -19.04
CA LEU A 154 10.69 -4.12 -17.97
C LEU A 154 9.98 -4.35 -16.64
N VAL A 155 10.70 -4.89 -15.64
CA VAL A 155 10.23 -5.01 -14.27
C VAL A 155 11.06 -4.12 -13.36
N ASP A 156 10.41 -3.12 -12.80
CA ASP A 156 10.98 -2.16 -11.86
C ASP A 156 10.41 -2.36 -10.46
N GLN A 157 11.24 -2.20 -9.43
CA GLN A 157 10.78 -2.04 -8.07
C GLN A 157 10.47 -0.56 -7.80
N GLU A 158 9.20 -0.25 -7.54
CA GLU A 158 8.75 1.10 -7.14
C GLU A 158 8.87 1.31 -5.63
N ARG A 159 8.51 0.28 -4.88
CA ARG A 159 8.58 0.21 -3.42
C ARG A 159 8.98 -1.20 -3.01
N PRO A 160 9.39 -1.44 -1.77
CA PRO A 160 9.88 -2.77 -1.35
C PRO A 160 8.95 -3.94 -1.66
N ASN A 161 7.63 -3.69 -1.65
CA ASN A 161 6.60 -4.68 -1.92
C ASN A 161 5.73 -4.35 -3.14
N VAL A 162 6.10 -3.37 -3.97
CA VAL A 162 5.32 -2.95 -5.14
C VAL A 162 6.23 -2.86 -6.36
N PHE A 163 5.83 -3.56 -7.40
CA PHE A 163 6.57 -3.68 -8.65
C PHE A 163 5.70 -3.24 -9.82
N THR A 164 6.35 -2.73 -10.85
CA THR A 164 5.71 -2.36 -12.11
C THR A 164 6.25 -3.23 -13.23
N THR A 165 5.37 -3.90 -13.97
CA THR A 165 5.70 -4.52 -15.26
C THR A 165 5.25 -3.58 -16.38
N ARG A 166 6.17 -3.17 -17.23
CA ARG A 166 5.88 -2.45 -18.49
C ARG A 166 6.10 -3.39 -19.65
N VAL A 167 5.18 -3.41 -20.62
CA VAL A 167 5.27 -4.24 -21.82
C VAL A 167 4.99 -3.35 -23.03
N ALA A 168 5.97 -3.23 -23.94
CA ALA A 168 5.88 -2.37 -25.10
C ALA A 168 5.66 -3.15 -26.40
N ASN A 169 5.02 -2.48 -27.35
CA ASN A 169 4.78 -2.96 -28.72
C ASN A 169 3.97 -4.28 -28.77
N ILE A 170 2.87 -4.34 -28.01
CA ILE A 170 1.92 -5.45 -28.11
C ILE A 170 1.15 -5.29 -29.42
N ALA A 171 1.33 -6.23 -30.34
CA ALA A 171 0.73 -6.17 -31.67
C ALA A 171 -0.81 -6.20 -31.60
N PRO A 172 -1.51 -5.65 -32.60
CA PRO A 172 -2.95 -5.80 -32.75
C PRO A 172 -3.41 -7.25 -32.61
N ARG A 173 -4.46 -7.48 -31.82
CA ARG A 173 -5.07 -8.81 -31.60
C ARG A 173 -4.11 -9.88 -31.04
N ALA A 174 -2.91 -9.50 -30.59
CA ALA A 174 -1.92 -10.40 -30.03
C ALA A 174 -1.83 -10.33 -28.50
N SER A 175 -1.06 -11.24 -27.92
CA SER A 175 -0.76 -11.23 -26.48
C SER A 175 0.74 -11.41 -26.25
N ILE A 176 1.20 -10.84 -25.13
CA ILE A 176 2.53 -11.07 -24.59
C ILE A 176 2.38 -11.65 -23.18
N THR A 177 3.12 -12.69 -22.89
CA THR A 177 3.16 -13.28 -21.55
C THR A 177 4.48 -12.92 -20.89
N VAL A 178 4.40 -12.40 -19.67
CA VAL A 178 5.53 -12.08 -18.81
C VAL A 178 5.50 -13.03 -17.63
N GLU A 179 6.60 -13.74 -17.41
CA GLU A 179 6.81 -14.66 -16.31
C GLU A 179 7.88 -14.09 -15.38
N ILE A 180 7.55 -13.94 -14.12
CA ILE A 180 8.42 -13.43 -13.06
C ILE A 180 8.60 -14.55 -12.04
N GLU A 181 9.83 -14.83 -11.64
CA GLU A 181 10.11 -15.74 -10.55
C GLU A 181 10.70 -14.98 -9.36
N TYR A 182 10.30 -15.43 -8.18
CA TYR A 182 10.87 -14.93 -6.93
C TYR A 182 10.97 -16.03 -5.87
N GLN A 183 11.77 -15.76 -4.84
CA GLN A 183 11.91 -16.60 -3.67
C GLN A 183 11.57 -15.82 -2.43
N GLN A 184 11.01 -16.51 -1.42
CA GLN A 184 10.78 -15.94 -0.11
C GLN A 184 11.00 -16.99 0.98
N PRO A 185 11.43 -16.61 2.20
CA PRO A 185 11.45 -17.50 3.35
C PRO A 185 10.05 -17.69 3.90
N LEU A 186 9.83 -18.83 4.53
CA LEU A 186 8.60 -19.13 5.25
C LEU A 186 8.92 -19.38 6.71
N ALA A 187 8.35 -18.58 7.60
CA ALA A 187 8.58 -18.67 9.03
C ALA A 187 7.39 -19.34 9.76
N LEU A 188 7.70 -20.19 10.74
CA LEU A 188 6.72 -20.73 11.68
C LEU A 188 6.43 -19.65 12.74
N LYS A 189 5.25 -19.06 12.70
CA LYS A 189 4.82 -18.01 13.63
C LYS A 189 3.59 -18.48 14.41
N ASP A 190 3.60 -18.35 15.74
CA ASP A 190 2.53 -18.81 16.62
C ASP A 190 2.17 -20.31 16.40
N GLY A 191 3.17 -21.14 16.07
CA GLY A 191 2.97 -22.54 15.75
C GLY A 191 2.26 -22.82 14.43
N VAL A 192 2.15 -21.80 13.55
CA VAL A 192 1.49 -21.88 12.26
C VAL A 192 2.41 -21.37 11.17
N TRP A 193 2.58 -22.11 10.07
CA TRP A 193 3.14 -21.56 8.85
C TRP A 193 2.06 -20.78 8.10
N ARG A 194 2.38 -19.56 7.70
CA ARG A 194 1.52 -18.69 6.92
C ARG A 194 2.21 -18.31 5.62
N LEU A 195 1.59 -18.67 4.51
CA LEU A 195 1.99 -18.24 3.17
C LEU A 195 1.00 -17.17 2.71
N ARG A 196 1.50 -15.99 2.42
CA ARG A 196 0.72 -14.89 1.85
C ARG A 196 1.17 -14.62 0.43
N PHE A 197 0.22 -14.62 -0.49
CA PHE A 197 0.40 -14.19 -1.87
C PHE A 197 -0.39 -12.89 -2.07
N PRO A 198 0.28 -11.74 -2.10
CA PRO A 198 -0.38 -10.46 -2.34
C PRO A 198 -0.90 -10.42 -3.78
N SER A 199 -2.13 -10.00 -3.98
CA SER A 199 -2.77 -9.98 -5.31
C SER A 199 -3.23 -8.61 -5.75
N VAL A 200 -3.31 -7.63 -4.84
CA VAL A 200 -3.85 -6.30 -5.08
C VAL A 200 -3.03 -5.23 -4.36
N VAL A 201 -2.93 -4.05 -4.98
CA VAL A 201 -2.28 -2.87 -4.39
C VAL A 201 -3.33 -1.83 -4.07
N GLY A 202 -3.50 -1.50 -2.80
CA GLY A 202 -4.33 -0.37 -2.38
C GLY A 202 -3.72 0.97 -2.82
N PRO A 203 -4.54 1.96 -3.23
CA PRO A 203 -4.07 3.31 -3.49
C PRO A 203 -3.47 3.92 -2.23
N ARG A 204 -2.48 4.81 -2.39
CA ARG A 204 -1.81 5.46 -1.28
C ARG A 204 -1.94 6.97 -1.39
N TYR A 205 -2.29 7.62 -0.29
CA TYR A 205 -2.41 9.07 -0.23
C TYR A 205 -1.03 9.73 -0.22
N LEU A 206 -0.77 10.60 -1.20
CA LEU A 206 0.41 11.46 -1.23
C LEU A 206 0.05 12.81 -0.59
N ASN A 207 0.92 13.33 0.27
CA ASN A 207 0.70 14.63 0.89
C ASN A 207 0.62 15.74 -0.18
N ARG A 208 -0.40 16.61 -0.12
CA ARG A 208 -0.81 17.55 -1.18
C ARG A 208 0.18 18.68 -1.48
N THR A 209 1.30 18.83 -0.74
CA THR A 209 2.11 20.07 -0.77
C THR A 209 3.32 20.06 -1.71
N ALA A 210 3.75 18.94 -2.29
CA ALA A 210 4.99 18.93 -3.08
C ALA A 210 4.83 18.50 -4.55
N ASP A 211 3.90 17.58 -4.92
CA ASP A 211 3.83 17.07 -6.29
C ASP A 211 2.42 16.59 -6.69
N ALA A 212 1.48 17.51 -6.80
CA ALA A 212 0.13 17.23 -7.29
C ALA A 212 0.09 16.72 -8.76
N ARG A 213 1.25 16.50 -9.40
CA ARG A 213 1.37 16.06 -10.81
C ARG A 213 1.89 14.64 -11.00
N ARG A 214 2.25 13.92 -9.92
CA ARG A 214 2.62 12.50 -9.99
C ARG A 214 1.69 11.65 -9.13
N LEU A 215 0.44 11.56 -9.55
CA LEU A 215 -0.41 10.45 -9.15
C LEU A 215 0.07 9.20 -9.91
N ASP A 216 1.11 8.54 -9.39
CA ASP A 216 1.42 7.14 -9.76
C ASP A 216 0.43 6.19 -9.07
N SER A 217 -0.82 6.64 -8.95
CA SER A 217 -1.91 5.78 -8.51
C SER A 217 -2.23 4.80 -9.62
N PRO A 218 -2.36 3.51 -9.32
CA PRO A 218 -2.92 2.58 -10.28
C PRO A 218 -4.28 3.08 -10.74
N VAL A 219 -4.64 2.82 -11.99
CA VAL A 219 -6.01 3.02 -12.43
C VAL A 219 -6.83 1.94 -11.74
N LEU A 220 -7.78 2.37 -10.91
CA LEU A 220 -8.55 1.48 -10.07
C LEU A 220 -9.92 1.22 -10.70
N LEU A 221 -10.32 -0.04 -10.66
CA LEU A 221 -11.67 -0.46 -11.02
C LEU A 221 -12.54 -0.53 -9.76
N PRO A 222 -13.84 -0.22 -9.85
CA PRO A 222 -14.76 -0.41 -8.74
C PRO A 222 -14.75 -1.86 -8.26
N ALA A 223 -15.07 -2.08 -6.97
CA ALA A 223 -15.19 -3.41 -6.41
C ALA A 223 -16.27 -4.24 -7.13
N ALA A 224 -16.12 -5.58 -7.15
CA ALA A 224 -17.01 -6.48 -7.88
C ALA A 224 -18.49 -6.46 -7.42
N GLY A 225 -18.78 -5.83 -6.28
CA GLY A 225 -20.13 -5.65 -5.73
C GLY A 225 -20.82 -4.34 -6.12
N ASP A 226 -20.08 -3.35 -6.60
CA ASP A 226 -20.67 -2.10 -7.06
C ASP A 226 -21.30 -2.33 -8.44
N ARG A 227 -22.61 -2.14 -8.55
CA ARG A 227 -23.34 -2.21 -9.82
C ARG A 227 -22.79 -1.12 -10.76
N ALA A 228 -21.77 -1.48 -11.54
CA ALA A 228 -21.43 -0.72 -12.73
C ALA A 228 -22.65 -0.77 -13.65
N GLY A 229 -23.10 0.41 -14.09
CA GLY A 229 -24.30 0.53 -14.93
C GLY A 229 -24.25 -0.45 -16.11
N GLU A 230 -25.34 -1.17 -16.28
CA GLU A 230 -25.56 -2.16 -17.33
C GLU A 230 -25.54 -1.49 -18.72
N GLY A 231 -24.32 -1.30 -19.25
CA GLY A 231 -24.10 -1.04 -20.67
C GLY A 231 -23.78 -2.36 -21.35
N ALA A 232 -24.65 -2.84 -22.21
CA ALA A 232 -24.45 -4.06 -22.98
C ALA A 232 -23.12 -3.99 -23.75
N GLY A 233 -22.11 -4.82 -23.36
CA GLY A 233 -20.84 -4.97 -24.05
C GLY A 233 -19.57 -4.66 -23.24
N ALA A 234 -19.67 -4.09 -22.03
CA ALA A 234 -18.50 -3.96 -21.15
C ALA A 234 -18.14 -5.34 -20.53
N PRO A 235 -16.84 -5.72 -20.49
CA PRO A 235 -16.43 -6.93 -19.79
C PRO A 235 -16.91 -6.88 -18.33
N SER A 236 -17.48 -7.98 -17.84
CA SER A 236 -17.93 -8.02 -16.45
C SER A 236 -16.74 -7.76 -15.53
N ALA A 237 -16.99 -7.18 -14.36
CA ALA A 237 -15.93 -6.95 -13.38
C ALA A 237 -15.17 -8.25 -13.03
N ARG A 238 -15.78 -9.43 -13.23
CA ARG A 238 -15.15 -10.75 -13.05
C ARG A 238 -14.16 -11.13 -14.15
N ASP A 239 -14.26 -10.52 -15.35
CA ASP A 239 -13.40 -10.86 -16.50
C ASP A 239 -12.08 -10.08 -16.50
N LEU A 240 -11.94 -9.12 -15.57
CA LEU A 240 -10.75 -8.28 -15.47
C LEU A 240 -9.78 -8.85 -14.42
N ASN A 241 -8.56 -9.16 -14.85
CA ASN A 241 -7.47 -9.72 -14.05
C ASN A 241 -7.87 -11.00 -13.28
N PRO A 242 -8.34 -12.06 -13.96
CA PRO A 242 -8.60 -13.34 -13.31
C PRO A 242 -7.31 -13.89 -12.69
N LEU A 243 -7.44 -14.49 -11.51
CA LEU A 243 -6.36 -15.10 -10.74
C LEU A 243 -6.54 -16.61 -10.66
N ALA A 244 -5.50 -17.34 -11.06
CA ALA A 244 -5.37 -18.78 -10.81
C ALA A 244 -4.10 -19.03 -10.00
N LEU A 245 -4.20 -19.85 -8.95
CA LEU A 245 -3.08 -20.13 -8.06
C LEU A 245 -2.97 -21.63 -7.78
N THR A 246 -1.77 -22.19 -7.97
CA THR A 246 -1.42 -23.56 -7.56
C THR A 246 -0.33 -23.49 -6.51
N VAL A 247 -0.51 -24.17 -5.39
CA VAL A 247 0.50 -24.30 -4.34
C VAL A 247 0.85 -25.77 -4.16
N GLU A 248 2.10 -26.11 -4.35
CA GLU A 248 2.68 -27.41 -4.11
C GLU A 248 3.48 -27.32 -2.80
N LEU A 249 2.95 -27.96 -1.76
CA LEU A 249 3.56 -27.97 -0.43
C LEU A 249 4.27 -29.29 -0.19
N ASP A 250 5.58 -29.23 0.06
CA ASP A 250 6.37 -30.24 0.73
C ASP A 250 6.92 -29.62 2.03
N ALA A 251 6.24 -29.88 3.12
CA ALA A 251 6.58 -29.28 4.41
C ALA A 251 7.85 -29.91 5.05
N GLY A 252 8.29 -31.08 4.56
CA GLY A 252 9.42 -31.83 5.11
C GLY A 252 9.16 -32.45 6.49
N VAL A 253 8.00 -32.16 7.10
CA VAL A 253 7.52 -32.72 8.37
C VAL A 253 6.01 -32.97 8.26
N PRO A 254 5.43 -33.89 9.05
CA PRO A 254 3.98 -34.08 9.08
C PRO A 254 3.24 -32.80 9.50
N VAL A 255 2.25 -32.40 8.70
CA VAL A 255 1.46 -31.17 8.90
C VAL A 255 -0.03 -31.43 8.77
N SER A 256 -0.84 -30.55 9.33
CA SER A 256 -2.28 -30.53 9.07
C SER A 256 -2.54 -30.21 7.61
N PRO A 257 -3.66 -30.66 7.01
CA PRO A 257 -4.07 -30.20 5.71
C PRO A 257 -4.09 -28.65 5.66
N PRO A 258 -3.48 -28.05 4.65
CA PRO A 258 -3.43 -26.58 4.54
C PRO A 258 -4.84 -26.04 4.29
N ARG A 259 -5.10 -24.85 4.81
CA ARG A 259 -6.41 -24.17 4.71
C ARG A 259 -6.21 -22.68 4.36
N SER A 260 -7.23 -22.09 3.78
CA SER A 260 -7.29 -20.65 3.53
C SER A 260 -8.60 -20.09 4.07
N ALA A 261 -8.49 -19.00 4.83
CA ALA A 261 -9.66 -18.24 5.26
C ALA A 261 -10.11 -17.21 4.20
N SER A 262 -9.18 -16.80 3.31
CA SER A 262 -9.43 -15.76 2.31
C SER A 262 -10.10 -16.27 1.04
N HIS A 263 -9.80 -17.53 0.64
CA HIS A 263 -10.26 -18.12 -0.63
C HIS A 263 -10.62 -19.59 -0.50
N GLY A 264 -11.57 -20.04 -1.34
CA GLY A 264 -11.93 -21.46 -1.43
C GLY A 264 -10.97 -22.23 -2.32
N PHE A 265 -10.10 -23.05 -1.74
CA PHE A 265 -9.17 -23.93 -2.46
C PHE A 265 -9.70 -25.35 -2.59
N VAL A 266 -9.35 -26.00 -3.69
CA VAL A 266 -9.40 -27.46 -3.79
C VAL A 266 -8.08 -28.00 -3.23
N VAL A 267 -8.14 -28.74 -2.13
CA VAL A 267 -6.98 -29.31 -1.45
C VAL A 267 -6.87 -30.80 -1.74
N ARG A 268 -5.72 -31.26 -2.22
CA ARG A 268 -5.38 -32.66 -2.41
C ARG A 268 -4.18 -33.01 -1.55
N SER A 269 -4.36 -33.86 -0.54
CA SER A 269 -3.29 -34.40 0.28
C SER A 269 -2.73 -35.66 -0.37
N HIS A 270 -1.41 -35.72 -0.57
CA HIS A 270 -0.72 -36.91 -1.10
C HIS A 270 -0.23 -37.81 0.05
N ASP A 271 0.24 -37.19 1.13
CA ASP A 271 0.59 -37.82 2.40
C ASP A 271 0.52 -36.75 3.52
N GLN A 272 1.12 -37.04 4.69
CA GLN A 272 1.12 -36.10 5.82
C GLN A 272 2.08 -34.92 5.63
N THR A 273 2.98 -34.96 4.66
CA THR A 273 4.00 -33.90 4.42
C THR A 273 3.73 -33.13 3.13
N ARG A 274 3.01 -33.73 2.16
CA ARG A 274 2.84 -33.19 0.81
C ARG A 274 1.37 -32.95 0.47
N HIS A 275 1.10 -31.74 0.03
CA HIS A 275 -0.23 -31.28 -0.34
C HIS A 275 -0.20 -30.44 -1.60
N THR A 276 -1.26 -30.48 -2.39
CA THR A 276 -1.46 -29.55 -3.52
C THR A 276 -2.76 -28.79 -3.29
N MET A 277 -2.71 -27.48 -3.46
CA MET A 277 -3.87 -26.60 -3.39
C MET A 277 -4.06 -25.90 -4.74
N THR A 278 -5.29 -25.85 -5.23
CA THR A 278 -5.65 -25.14 -6.47
C THR A 278 -6.78 -24.16 -6.23
N LEU A 279 -6.61 -22.97 -6.80
CA LEU A 279 -7.59 -21.89 -6.82
C LEU A 279 -7.78 -21.47 -8.27
N GLU A 280 -8.99 -21.58 -8.79
CA GLU A 280 -9.33 -21.18 -10.17
C GLU A 280 -10.49 -20.18 -10.15
N GLY A 281 -10.48 -19.27 -11.12
CA GLY A 281 -11.58 -18.32 -11.31
C GLY A 281 -11.72 -17.28 -10.19
N ALA A 282 -10.69 -17.09 -9.38
CA ALA A 282 -10.64 -16.00 -8.40
C ALA A 282 -10.39 -14.66 -9.09
N VAL A 283 -10.59 -13.60 -8.33
CA VAL A 283 -10.34 -12.22 -8.74
C VAL A 283 -9.25 -11.66 -7.87
N ALA A 284 -8.31 -10.90 -8.48
CA ALA A 284 -7.21 -10.26 -7.76
C ALA A 284 -7.70 -8.98 -7.04
N GLU A 285 -8.48 -9.13 -5.98
CA GLU A 285 -9.01 -8.03 -5.15
C GLU A 285 -8.70 -8.19 -3.66
N ARG A 286 -8.15 -9.33 -3.26
CA ARG A 286 -7.80 -9.68 -1.89
C ARG A 286 -6.58 -10.57 -1.88
N ASP A 287 -5.69 -10.38 -0.90
CA ASP A 287 -4.54 -11.25 -0.71
C ASP A 287 -4.96 -12.69 -0.40
N VAL A 288 -4.21 -13.62 -0.95
CA VAL A 288 -4.42 -15.04 -0.69
C VAL A 288 -3.57 -15.43 0.52
N GLU A 289 -4.24 -15.93 1.58
CA GLU A 289 -3.58 -16.44 2.78
C GLU A 289 -3.82 -17.94 2.91
N ILE A 290 -2.75 -18.69 3.16
CA ILE A 290 -2.77 -20.14 3.34
C ILE A 290 -2.04 -20.46 4.63
N GLU A 291 -2.63 -21.30 5.48
CA GLU A 291 -2.10 -21.68 6.76
C GLU A 291 -2.04 -23.21 6.91
N TRP A 292 -1.00 -23.72 7.58
CA TRP A 292 -0.89 -25.11 8.04
C TRP A 292 -0.07 -25.19 9.32
N GLN A 293 -0.25 -26.26 10.07
CA GLN A 293 0.40 -26.47 11.36
C GLN A 293 1.16 -27.79 11.37
N PRO A 294 2.32 -27.87 12.05
CA PRO A 294 2.97 -29.15 12.29
C PRO A 294 2.07 -30.00 13.18
N LEU A 295 2.01 -31.29 12.89
CA LEU A 295 1.35 -32.25 13.79
C LEU A 295 2.14 -32.39 15.09
N ALA A 296 1.45 -32.74 16.19
CA ALA A 296 2.06 -32.83 17.50
C ALA A 296 3.31 -33.73 17.48
N GLY A 297 4.43 -33.23 18.03
CA GLY A 297 5.73 -33.91 18.02
C GLY A 297 6.59 -33.73 16.77
N ALA A 298 6.03 -33.16 15.68
CA ALA A 298 6.74 -32.98 14.41
C ALA A 298 7.45 -31.63 14.22
N ALA A 299 7.17 -30.64 15.09
CA ALA A 299 7.77 -29.32 14.96
C ALA A 299 9.23 -29.31 15.35
N ALA A 300 10.11 -29.14 14.39
CA ALA A 300 11.47 -28.68 14.69
C ALA A 300 11.39 -27.24 15.21
N GLN A 301 11.65 -27.05 16.50
CA GLN A 301 11.70 -25.73 17.13
C GLN A 301 12.89 -24.90 16.62
N ALA A 302 13.84 -25.53 15.92
CA ALA A 302 15.00 -24.90 15.34
C ALA A 302 15.48 -25.64 14.08
N ALA A 303 15.91 -24.89 13.09
CA ALA A 303 16.46 -25.42 11.85
C ALA A 303 17.62 -24.55 11.37
N LEU A 304 18.75 -25.17 11.03
CA LEU A 304 19.88 -24.54 10.34
C LEU A 304 20.02 -25.21 8.97
N ARG A 305 19.78 -24.45 7.91
CA ARG A 305 19.92 -24.94 6.52
C ARG A 305 21.16 -24.31 5.90
N LEU A 306 21.88 -25.11 5.11
CA LEU A 306 23.09 -24.66 4.44
C LEU A 306 22.96 -24.90 2.92
N GLN A 307 23.61 -24.01 2.15
CA GLN A 307 23.80 -24.15 0.71
C GLN A 307 25.18 -23.63 0.34
N GLU A 308 25.95 -24.41 -0.42
CA GLU A 308 27.16 -23.94 -1.07
C GLU A 308 26.82 -23.28 -2.41
N HIS A 309 27.43 -22.13 -2.68
CA HIS A 309 27.33 -21.45 -3.96
C HIS A 309 28.59 -20.61 -4.22
N GLN A 310 29.25 -20.84 -5.35
CA GLN A 310 30.47 -20.13 -5.77
C GLN A 310 31.58 -20.13 -4.69
N GLY A 311 31.79 -21.27 -4.04
CA GLY A 311 32.83 -21.44 -3.02
C GLY A 311 32.52 -20.74 -1.68
N LYS A 312 31.32 -20.21 -1.49
CA LYS A 312 30.83 -19.66 -0.22
C LYS A 312 29.67 -20.50 0.32
N HIS A 313 29.51 -20.47 1.64
CA HIS A 313 28.42 -21.17 2.31
C HIS A 313 27.40 -20.17 2.84
N PHE A 314 26.14 -20.40 2.49
CA PHE A 314 25.01 -19.59 2.89
C PHE A 314 24.18 -20.37 3.89
N ALA A 315 23.77 -19.71 4.97
CA ALA A 315 22.98 -20.30 6.05
C ALA A 315 21.66 -19.57 6.22
N LEU A 316 20.60 -20.34 6.47
CA LEU A 316 19.32 -19.87 6.98
C LEU A 316 19.09 -20.56 8.33
N LEU A 317 19.14 -19.77 9.41
CA LEU A 317 18.80 -20.20 10.76
C LEU A 317 17.38 -19.75 11.08
N MET A 318 16.54 -20.68 11.52
CA MET A 318 15.20 -20.42 12.02
C MET A 318 15.07 -21.07 13.40
N VAL A 319 14.60 -20.28 14.38
CA VAL A 319 14.36 -20.77 15.74
C VAL A 319 13.03 -20.24 16.22
N SER A 320 12.14 -21.13 16.60
CA SER A 320 10.88 -20.79 17.28
C SER A 320 11.07 -21.07 18.77
N PRO A 321 11.03 -20.05 19.65
CA PRO A 321 11.15 -20.27 21.08
C PRO A 321 10.01 -21.17 21.59
N PRO A 322 10.28 -22.00 22.63
CA PRO A 322 9.23 -22.80 23.22
C PRO A 322 8.13 -21.91 23.83
N SER A 323 6.89 -22.37 23.73
CA SER A 323 5.76 -21.72 24.39
C SER A 323 6.03 -21.57 25.89
N PRO A 324 5.53 -20.53 26.56
CA PRO A 324 5.71 -20.36 27.99
C PRO A 324 4.96 -21.48 28.74
N ASP A 325 5.71 -22.44 29.30
CA ASP A 325 5.13 -23.37 30.26
C ASP A 325 4.80 -22.60 31.54
N GLY A 326 3.52 -22.35 31.82
CA GLY A 326 2.89 -22.09 33.12
C GLY A 326 3.55 -21.22 34.20
N ALA A 327 4.78 -20.75 34.04
CA ALA A 327 5.42 -19.88 35.01
C ALA A 327 4.77 -18.51 35.01
N ALA A 328 4.06 -18.17 36.05
CA ALA A 328 3.45 -16.86 36.26
C ALA A 328 4.54 -15.78 36.29
N LEU A 329 4.77 -15.14 35.15
CA LEU A 329 5.66 -13.99 35.09
C LEU A 329 4.94 -12.80 35.74
N THR A 330 5.66 -12.11 36.65
CA THR A 330 5.11 -10.92 37.32
C THR A 330 4.74 -9.85 36.29
N ARG A 331 3.44 -9.55 36.15
CA ARG A 331 2.96 -8.56 35.22
C ARG A 331 3.37 -7.15 35.68
N LEU A 332 4.01 -6.39 34.80
CA LEU A 332 4.26 -4.96 35.03
C LEU A 332 3.03 -4.14 34.54
N PRO A 333 2.68 -3.04 35.24
CA PRO A 333 1.69 -2.10 34.74
C PRO A 333 2.09 -1.55 33.38
N ARG A 334 1.12 -1.25 32.53
CA ARG A 334 1.34 -0.77 31.15
C ARG A 334 0.81 0.65 30.95
N GLU A 335 1.48 1.38 30.08
CA GLU A 335 0.97 2.61 29.47
C GLU A 335 0.75 2.29 27.99
N THR A 336 -0.52 2.08 27.60
CA THR A 336 -0.90 1.67 26.24
C THR A 336 -1.59 2.82 25.50
N THR A 337 -1.01 3.30 24.42
CA THR A 337 -1.65 4.24 23.49
C THR A 337 -2.10 3.51 22.24
N PHE A 338 -3.40 3.50 21.99
CA PHE A 338 -3.99 3.00 20.75
C PHE A 338 -4.02 4.14 19.72
N ILE A 339 -3.48 3.91 18.54
CA ILE A 339 -3.59 4.82 17.38
C ILE A 339 -4.44 4.09 16.36
N VAL A 340 -5.53 4.71 15.92
CA VAL A 340 -6.51 4.08 15.02
C VAL A 340 -6.73 4.96 13.79
N ASP A 341 -6.52 4.36 12.65
CA ASP A 341 -6.84 4.94 11.35
C ASP A 341 -8.34 4.97 11.13
N THR A 342 -8.85 6.14 10.77
CA THR A 342 -10.25 6.36 10.37
C THR A 342 -10.34 7.06 9.00
N SER A 343 -9.30 6.92 8.18
CA SER A 343 -9.27 7.46 6.81
C SER A 343 -10.26 6.77 5.89
N GLY A 344 -10.46 7.33 4.69
CA GLY A 344 -11.41 6.81 3.71
C GLY A 344 -11.12 5.38 3.27
N SER A 345 -9.86 4.96 3.21
CA SER A 345 -9.45 3.57 2.89
C SER A 345 -9.94 2.55 3.92
N MET A 346 -10.12 2.98 5.17
CA MET A 346 -10.66 2.15 6.25
C MET A 346 -12.18 1.92 6.14
N SER A 347 -12.84 2.31 5.04
CA SER A 347 -14.29 2.13 4.86
C SER A 347 -14.70 0.65 4.82
N GLY A 348 -15.99 0.40 4.96
CA GLY A 348 -16.57 -0.95 4.90
C GLY A 348 -16.14 -1.85 6.06
N SER A 349 -15.65 -3.05 5.77
CA SER A 349 -15.27 -4.04 6.77
C SER A 349 -14.05 -3.63 7.60
N SER A 350 -13.16 -2.78 7.08
CA SER A 350 -11.92 -2.37 7.76
C SER A 350 -12.20 -1.55 9.02
N ILE A 351 -13.08 -0.56 8.97
CA ILE A 351 -13.41 0.23 10.15
C ILE A 351 -14.14 -0.62 11.22
N GLU A 352 -14.93 -1.60 10.80
CA GLU A 352 -15.60 -2.50 11.73
C GLU A 352 -14.59 -3.42 12.43
N GLN A 353 -13.60 -3.94 11.69
CA GLN A 353 -12.48 -4.70 12.24
C GLN A 353 -11.70 -3.86 13.26
N ALA A 354 -11.37 -2.60 12.90
CA ALA A 354 -10.64 -1.69 13.78
C ALA A 354 -11.40 -1.38 15.07
N ARG A 355 -12.73 -1.12 15.00
CA ARG A 355 -13.57 -0.93 16.17
C ARG A 355 -13.56 -2.14 17.09
N ARG A 356 -13.77 -3.34 16.56
CA ARG A 356 -13.76 -4.58 17.35
C ARG A 356 -12.39 -4.83 17.97
N ALA A 357 -11.30 -4.61 17.21
CA ALA A 357 -9.95 -4.75 17.71
C ALA A 357 -9.65 -3.77 18.85
N LEU A 358 -10.08 -2.51 18.71
CA LEU A 358 -9.89 -1.48 19.73
C LEU A 358 -10.73 -1.78 21.00
N VAL A 359 -12.00 -2.14 20.85
CA VAL A 359 -12.86 -2.53 22.00
C VAL A 359 -12.25 -3.72 22.72
N PHE A 360 -11.87 -4.77 22.00
CA PHE A 360 -11.19 -5.93 22.58
C PHE A 360 -9.94 -5.52 23.35
N GLY A 361 -9.15 -4.61 22.80
CA GLY A 361 -7.95 -4.08 23.45
C GLY A 361 -8.23 -3.35 24.74
N ILE A 362 -9.22 -2.46 24.75
CA ILE A 362 -9.63 -1.69 25.94
C ILE A 362 -10.16 -2.61 27.05
N GLU A 363 -10.96 -3.62 26.69
CA GLU A 363 -11.49 -4.59 27.66
C GLU A 363 -10.40 -5.43 28.35
N ARG A 364 -9.25 -5.65 27.68
CA ARG A 364 -8.11 -6.42 28.21
C ARG A 364 -7.15 -5.61 29.09
N LEU A 365 -7.31 -4.29 29.17
CA LEU A 365 -6.56 -3.47 30.09
C LEU A 365 -6.95 -3.83 31.54
N GLN A 366 -5.99 -3.73 32.45
CA GLN A 366 -6.15 -4.15 33.83
C GLN A 366 -6.08 -2.94 34.79
N PRO A 367 -6.62 -3.06 36.01
CA PRO A 367 -6.42 -2.04 37.05
C PRO A 367 -4.92 -1.74 37.23
N GLY A 368 -4.58 -0.45 37.25
CA GLY A 368 -3.21 0.04 37.32
C GLY A 368 -2.60 0.40 35.98
N ASP A 369 -3.17 -0.03 34.85
CA ASP A 369 -2.73 0.40 33.52
C ASP A 369 -3.13 1.88 33.27
N LEU A 370 -2.31 2.54 32.46
CA LEU A 370 -2.62 3.84 31.85
C LEU A 370 -2.94 3.62 30.38
N PHE A 371 -3.85 4.40 29.83
CA PHE A 371 -4.16 4.28 28.40
C PHE A 371 -4.61 5.59 27.76
N ASN A 372 -4.52 5.63 26.43
CA ASN A 372 -5.11 6.66 25.59
C ASN A 372 -5.57 6.06 24.27
N VAL A 373 -6.46 6.74 23.58
CA VAL A 373 -6.87 6.42 22.19
C VAL A 373 -6.71 7.68 21.35
N ILE A 374 -6.04 7.55 20.22
CA ILE A 374 -5.83 8.61 19.24
C ILE A 374 -6.40 8.10 17.91
N GLU A 375 -7.44 8.76 17.40
CA GLU A 375 -7.90 8.54 16.03
C GLU A 375 -7.23 9.52 15.08
N PHE A 376 -7.04 9.12 13.82
CA PHE A 376 -6.58 10.02 12.77
C PHE A 376 -7.24 9.73 11.43
N ASN A 377 -7.38 10.80 10.65
CA ASN A 377 -7.79 10.82 9.26
C ASN A 377 -7.12 12.04 8.58
N SER A 378 -7.84 13.04 8.07
CA SER A 378 -7.25 14.35 7.67
C SER A 378 -6.75 15.18 8.88
N GLN A 379 -7.15 14.81 10.09
CA GLN A 379 -6.74 15.39 11.37
C GLN A 379 -6.55 14.26 12.37
N HIS A 380 -6.02 14.55 13.55
CA HIS A 380 -5.99 13.58 14.64
C HIS A 380 -6.70 14.14 15.88
N ARG A 381 -7.27 13.25 16.66
CA ARG A 381 -7.97 13.55 17.89
C ARG A 381 -7.68 12.49 18.94
N ALA A 382 -7.18 12.91 20.09
CA ALA A 382 -6.99 12.02 21.23
C ALA A 382 -8.21 12.05 22.15
N LEU A 383 -8.52 10.91 22.75
CA LEU A 383 -9.56 10.79 23.77
C LEU A 383 -9.19 11.61 25.01
N TYR A 384 -7.89 11.58 25.41
CA TYR A 384 -7.35 12.35 26.52
C TYR A 384 -6.11 13.14 26.06
N PRO A 385 -5.81 14.30 26.68
CA PRO A 385 -4.59 15.04 26.40
C PRO A 385 -3.32 14.24 26.70
N VAL A 386 -3.33 13.41 27.75
CA VAL A 386 -2.26 12.51 28.19
C VAL A 386 -2.86 11.15 28.58
N PRO A 387 -2.08 10.06 28.61
CA PRO A 387 -2.59 8.75 29.06
C PRO A 387 -3.21 8.84 30.46
N ARG A 388 -4.40 8.28 30.61
CA ARG A 388 -5.21 8.30 31.84
C ARG A 388 -5.23 6.91 32.49
N ARG A 389 -5.31 6.89 33.82
CA ARG A 389 -5.45 5.63 34.58
C ARG A 389 -6.77 4.96 34.26
N LEU A 390 -6.72 3.64 34.09
CA LEU A 390 -7.89 2.84 33.84
C LEU A 390 -8.77 2.77 35.10
N ASP A 391 -10.00 3.19 34.93
CA ASP A 391 -11.12 2.97 35.83
C ASP A 391 -12.38 2.61 35.02
N GLU A 392 -13.47 2.25 35.65
CA GLU A 392 -14.68 1.82 34.99
C GLU A 392 -15.29 2.92 34.11
N ALA A 393 -15.24 4.18 34.58
CA ALA A 393 -15.76 5.33 33.82
C ALA A 393 -14.94 5.58 32.56
N SER A 394 -13.60 5.58 32.65
CA SER A 394 -12.71 5.78 31.50
C SER A 394 -12.78 4.61 30.53
N ARG A 395 -12.99 3.38 31.01
CA ARG A 395 -13.22 2.19 30.15
C ARG A 395 -14.49 2.38 29.32
N HIS A 396 -15.61 2.72 29.95
CA HIS A 396 -16.89 2.95 29.25
C HIS A 396 -16.80 4.12 28.26
N GLU A 397 -16.11 5.20 28.64
CA GLU A 397 -15.87 6.34 27.75
C GLU A 397 -15.08 5.94 26.51
N ALA A 398 -14.00 5.17 26.68
CA ALA A 398 -13.16 4.69 25.58
C ALA A 398 -13.90 3.71 24.65
N ILE A 399 -14.74 2.82 25.20
CA ILE A 399 -15.57 1.91 24.41
C ILE A 399 -16.58 2.71 23.57
N ARG A 400 -17.25 3.72 24.16
CA ARG A 400 -18.15 4.59 23.38
C ARG A 400 -17.40 5.36 22.28
N PHE A 401 -16.19 5.87 22.60
CA PHE A 401 -15.34 6.51 21.60
C PHE A 401 -15.01 5.56 20.45
N ALA A 402 -14.58 4.33 20.75
CA ALA A 402 -14.26 3.30 19.76
C ALA A 402 -15.45 2.96 18.86
N GLN A 403 -16.64 2.79 19.46
CA GLN A 403 -17.88 2.48 18.72
C GLN A 403 -18.37 3.66 17.84
N ALA A 404 -18.01 4.88 18.19
CA ALA A 404 -18.38 6.09 17.45
C ALA A 404 -17.46 6.38 16.25
N LEU A 405 -16.32 5.71 16.12
CA LEU A 405 -15.38 5.92 15.01
C LEU A 405 -16.08 5.74 13.64
N ARG A 406 -15.75 6.58 12.67
CA ARG A 406 -16.27 6.53 11.31
C ARG A 406 -15.14 6.76 10.33
N SER A 407 -15.10 6.02 9.23
CA SER A 407 -14.11 6.24 8.17
C SER A 407 -14.48 7.48 7.36
N GLN A 408 -13.53 8.40 7.21
CA GLN A 408 -13.68 9.61 6.40
C GLN A 408 -12.34 10.32 6.16
N GLY A 409 -12.25 11.09 5.10
CA GLY A 409 -11.12 11.98 4.84
C GLY A 409 -9.84 11.28 4.39
N GLY A 410 -8.73 12.00 4.49
CA GLY A 410 -7.38 11.55 4.13
C GLY A 410 -6.66 10.77 5.23
N THR A 411 -5.32 10.59 5.09
CA THR A 411 -4.50 9.77 6.00
C THR A 411 -3.30 10.59 6.51
N GLU A 412 -3.55 11.51 7.46
CA GLU A 412 -2.53 12.36 8.09
C GLU A 412 -2.02 11.75 9.39
N ILE A 413 -1.19 10.73 9.27
CA ILE A 413 -0.69 9.91 10.39
C ILE A 413 0.32 10.65 11.28
N ARG A 414 1.09 11.61 10.73
CA ARG A 414 2.23 12.23 11.39
C ARG A 414 1.86 12.81 12.77
N GLY A 415 0.81 13.61 12.84
CA GLY A 415 0.39 14.24 14.08
C GLY A 415 0.01 13.24 15.18
N ALA A 416 -0.65 12.15 14.82
CA ALA A 416 -1.02 11.08 15.74
C ALA A 416 0.22 10.36 16.30
N LEU A 417 1.19 10.04 15.44
CA LEU A 417 2.47 9.45 15.85
C LEU A 417 3.29 10.42 16.72
N GLU A 418 3.38 11.70 16.35
CA GLU A 418 4.10 12.70 17.15
C GLU A 418 3.51 12.84 18.55
N GLN A 419 2.17 12.84 18.67
CA GLN A 419 1.50 12.89 19.96
C GLN A 419 1.77 11.64 20.81
N ALA A 420 1.65 10.44 20.25
CA ALA A 420 1.90 9.20 20.96
C ALA A 420 3.37 9.04 21.38
N LEU A 421 4.30 9.39 20.49
CA LEU A 421 5.73 9.32 20.74
C LEU A 421 6.23 10.46 21.66
N GLY A 422 5.54 11.60 21.71
CA GLY A 422 5.87 12.75 22.55
C GLY A 422 5.29 12.68 23.97
N ALA A 423 4.40 11.73 24.29
CA ALA A 423 3.79 11.62 25.59
C ALA A 423 4.85 11.48 26.73
N PRO A 424 4.71 12.20 27.87
CA PRO A 424 5.65 12.13 28.97
C PRO A 424 5.84 10.69 29.47
N ALA A 425 7.04 10.38 29.95
CA ALA A 425 7.31 9.06 30.51
C ALA A 425 6.63 8.90 31.88
N THR A 426 5.93 7.79 32.07
CA THR A 426 5.41 7.39 33.37
C THR A 426 6.30 6.32 33.98
N SER A 427 6.90 6.60 35.13
CA SER A 427 7.79 5.66 35.81
C SER A 427 7.04 4.37 36.21
N GLY A 428 7.73 3.24 36.11
CA GLY A 428 7.20 1.94 36.54
C GLY A 428 6.18 1.28 35.59
N HIS A 429 5.96 1.86 34.40
CA HIS A 429 5.06 1.32 33.39
C HIS A 429 5.82 0.91 32.11
N VAL A 430 5.42 -0.23 31.53
CA VAL A 430 5.89 -0.63 30.18
C VAL A 430 5.09 0.16 29.16
N ARG A 431 5.78 0.99 28.38
CA ARG A 431 5.14 1.88 27.40
C ARG A 431 4.94 1.20 26.08
N GLN A 432 3.71 1.18 25.58
CA GLN A 432 3.31 0.46 24.39
C GLN A 432 2.42 1.34 23.49
N ILE A 433 2.65 1.24 22.19
CA ILE A 433 1.79 1.84 21.17
C ILE A 433 1.21 0.68 20.36
N VAL A 434 -0.11 0.67 20.21
CA VAL A 434 -0.84 -0.28 19.34
C VAL A 434 -1.41 0.52 18.17
N PHE A 435 -0.84 0.33 16.99
CA PHE A 435 -1.14 1.11 15.81
C PHE A 435 -1.96 0.28 14.81
N MET A 436 -3.19 0.70 14.52
CA MET A 436 -4.18 0.03 13.67
C MET A 436 -4.44 0.86 12.41
N THR A 437 -4.11 0.33 11.24
CA THR A 437 -4.30 1.00 9.95
C THR A 437 -4.22 -0.02 8.82
N ASP A 438 -4.72 0.32 7.63
CA ASP A 438 -4.38 -0.39 6.39
C ASP A 438 -3.03 0.04 5.80
N GLY A 439 -2.37 1.04 6.41
CA GLY A 439 -1.06 1.52 6.00
C GLY A 439 -1.06 2.27 4.67
N ALA A 440 -2.19 2.81 4.23
CA ALA A 440 -2.32 3.55 2.97
C ALA A 440 -1.66 4.94 3.02
N VAL A 441 -0.41 5.01 3.46
CA VAL A 441 0.40 6.25 3.52
C VAL A 441 1.38 6.32 2.36
N GLY A 442 1.61 7.51 1.84
CA GLY A 442 2.52 7.76 0.71
C GLY A 442 3.93 8.22 1.11
N TYR A 443 4.17 8.50 2.39
CA TYR A 443 5.42 9.06 2.93
C TYR A 443 6.02 8.15 4.02
N GLU A 444 6.05 6.85 3.75
CA GLU A 444 6.48 5.81 4.70
C GLU A 444 7.88 6.08 5.27
N ASP A 445 8.84 6.49 4.43
CA ASP A 445 10.23 6.74 4.87
C ASP A 445 10.33 7.87 5.90
N GLU A 446 9.46 8.89 5.80
CA GLU A 446 9.40 9.97 6.79
C GLU A 446 8.86 9.45 8.13
N MET A 447 7.80 8.64 8.08
CA MET A 447 7.20 8.05 9.28
C MET A 447 8.14 7.06 9.97
N LEU A 448 8.85 6.23 9.22
CA LEU A 448 9.85 5.32 9.77
C LEU A 448 10.98 6.08 10.46
N ARG A 449 11.48 7.17 9.86
CA ARG A 449 12.48 8.05 10.52
C ARG A 449 11.94 8.70 11.80
N LEU A 450 10.69 9.17 11.80
CA LEU A 450 10.06 9.72 12.98
C LEU A 450 9.98 8.71 14.12
N ILE A 451 9.54 7.48 13.80
CA ILE A 451 9.47 6.37 14.77
C ILE A 451 10.88 6.09 15.30
N GLU A 452 11.86 5.87 14.44
CA GLU A 452 13.24 5.56 14.82
C GLU A 452 13.86 6.62 15.77
N GLN A 453 13.61 7.91 15.48
CA GLN A 453 14.14 9.00 16.27
C GLN A 453 13.49 9.18 17.64
N ARG A 454 12.20 8.83 17.77
CA ARG A 454 11.39 9.16 18.95
C ARG A 454 10.85 7.98 19.73
N ILE A 455 11.02 6.74 19.24
CA ILE A 455 10.45 5.56 19.91
C ILE A 455 10.99 5.37 21.33
N GLY A 456 12.28 5.63 21.58
CA GLY A 456 12.91 5.50 22.89
C GLY A 456 12.73 4.11 23.48
N GLU A 457 12.21 4.00 24.71
CA GLU A 457 11.93 2.73 25.40
C GLU A 457 10.54 2.16 25.07
N ARG A 458 9.72 2.85 24.27
CA ARG A 458 8.40 2.37 23.88
C ARG A 458 8.50 1.16 22.96
N ARG A 459 7.45 0.36 22.95
CA ARG A 459 7.26 -0.74 22.00
C ARG A 459 6.09 -0.42 21.08
N LEU A 460 6.27 -0.64 19.78
CA LEU A 460 5.26 -0.36 18.77
C LEU A 460 4.78 -1.67 18.15
N PHE A 461 3.52 -2.00 18.40
CA PHE A 461 2.81 -3.12 17.79
C PHE A 461 1.93 -2.59 16.69
N THR A 462 2.00 -3.18 15.52
CA THR A 462 1.20 -2.75 14.37
C THR A 462 0.19 -3.81 13.98
N ILE A 463 -1.03 -3.37 13.69
CA ILE A 463 -2.14 -4.20 13.27
C ILE A 463 -2.60 -3.72 11.90
N GLY A 464 -2.27 -4.49 10.87
CA GLY A 464 -2.70 -4.25 9.51
C GLY A 464 -4.14 -4.70 9.34
N ILE A 465 -5.03 -3.77 9.04
CA ILE A 465 -6.47 -4.01 8.90
C ILE A 465 -6.83 -4.11 7.41
N GLY A 466 -7.80 -4.96 7.10
CA GLY A 466 -8.39 -5.06 5.77
C GLY A 466 -7.75 -6.10 4.86
N SER A 467 -8.21 -6.12 3.60
CA SER A 467 -7.90 -7.20 2.64
C SER A 467 -6.51 -7.12 2.01
N ALA A 468 -5.86 -5.95 2.03
CA ALA A 468 -4.54 -5.72 1.42
C ALA A 468 -3.75 -4.60 2.12
N PRO A 469 -3.39 -4.77 3.41
CA PRO A 469 -2.66 -3.74 4.13
C PRO A 469 -1.23 -3.59 3.60
N ASN A 470 -0.66 -2.39 3.79
CA ASN A 470 0.75 -2.14 3.51
C ASN A 470 1.66 -2.86 4.53
N SER A 471 1.80 -4.15 4.37
CA SER A 471 2.51 -5.03 5.32
C SER A 471 3.96 -4.64 5.51
N TRP A 472 4.63 -4.16 4.46
CA TRP A 472 6.02 -3.73 4.56
C TRP A 472 6.18 -2.57 5.55
N PHE A 473 5.40 -1.49 5.39
CA PHE A 473 5.45 -0.35 6.30
C PHE A 473 5.11 -0.76 7.74
N MET A 474 4.05 -1.56 7.90
CA MET A 474 3.60 -2.03 9.22
C MET A 474 4.65 -2.90 9.91
N ARG A 475 5.29 -3.82 9.17
CA ARG A 475 6.35 -4.66 9.70
C ARG A 475 7.59 -3.83 10.08
N LYS A 476 8.03 -2.92 9.20
CA LYS A 476 9.19 -2.05 9.48
C LYS A 476 8.95 -1.13 10.67
N ALA A 477 7.76 -0.56 10.81
CA ALA A 477 7.40 0.26 11.96
C ALA A 477 7.46 -0.56 13.27
N ALA A 478 6.94 -1.79 13.25
CA ALA A 478 6.99 -2.70 14.39
C ALA A 478 8.44 -3.10 14.75
N GLU A 479 9.28 -3.44 13.76
CA GLU A 479 10.69 -3.77 13.94
C GLU A 479 11.46 -2.62 14.63
N LEU A 480 11.34 -1.39 14.11
CA LEU A 480 11.92 -0.19 14.71
C LEU A 480 11.42 0.04 16.14
N GLY A 481 10.16 -0.29 16.38
CA GLY A 481 9.52 -0.19 17.69
C GLY A 481 9.71 -1.41 18.59
N ARG A 482 10.55 -2.39 18.24
CA ARG A 482 10.76 -3.62 19.03
C ARG A 482 9.46 -4.34 19.41
N GLY A 483 8.47 -4.29 18.53
CA GLY A 483 7.19 -4.98 18.64
C GLY A 483 6.97 -5.93 17.48
N THR A 484 5.70 -6.26 17.20
CA THR A 484 5.35 -7.21 16.15
C THR A 484 4.25 -6.66 15.24
N PHE A 485 4.24 -7.13 13.99
CA PHE A 485 3.18 -6.90 13.03
C PHE A 485 2.17 -8.05 13.04
N THR A 486 0.88 -7.72 13.07
CA THR A 486 -0.23 -8.68 12.96
C THR A 486 -1.19 -8.22 11.87
N HIS A 487 -1.54 -9.11 10.94
CA HIS A 487 -2.55 -8.84 9.91
C HIS A 487 -3.92 -9.38 10.31
N VAL A 488 -4.95 -8.56 10.16
CA VAL A 488 -6.36 -8.89 10.36
C VAL A 488 -7.09 -8.66 9.05
N GLY A 489 -7.24 -9.72 8.26
CA GLY A 489 -7.86 -9.66 6.92
C GLY A 489 -9.37 -9.76 6.94
N ARG A 490 -9.96 -10.32 8.01
CA ARG A 490 -11.40 -10.58 8.13
C ARG A 490 -11.92 -10.31 9.53
N ILE A 491 -13.21 -9.99 9.62
CA ILE A 491 -13.88 -9.65 10.88
C ILE A 491 -13.90 -10.82 11.87
N GLU A 492 -14.02 -12.04 11.35
CA GLU A 492 -14.06 -13.27 12.16
C GLU A 492 -12.71 -13.60 12.81
N GLU A 493 -11.61 -13.00 12.31
CA GLU A 493 -10.27 -13.23 12.85
C GLU A 493 -9.90 -12.26 13.96
N VAL A 494 -10.64 -11.14 14.11
CA VAL A 494 -10.29 -10.04 15.02
C VAL A 494 -10.03 -10.56 16.43
N GLU A 495 -10.96 -11.30 17.01
CA GLU A 495 -10.85 -11.76 18.40
C GLU A 495 -9.62 -12.65 18.61
N ARG A 496 -9.41 -13.63 17.74
CA ARG A 496 -8.27 -14.53 17.82
C ARG A 496 -6.94 -13.79 17.65
N LYS A 497 -6.82 -12.97 16.61
CA LYS A 497 -5.59 -12.20 16.29
C LYS A 497 -5.28 -11.17 17.39
N MET A 498 -6.30 -10.52 17.93
CA MET A 498 -6.13 -9.58 19.04
C MET A 498 -5.71 -10.29 20.32
N ALA A 499 -6.22 -11.49 20.61
CA ALA A 499 -5.78 -12.27 21.75
C ALA A 499 -4.28 -12.63 21.63
N GLU A 500 -3.80 -13.01 20.43
CA GLU A 500 -2.39 -13.22 20.13
C GLU A 500 -1.55 -11.96 20.40
N VAL A 501 -2.00 -10.79 19.90
CA VAL A 501 -1.33 -9.48 20.13
C VAL A 501 -1.25 -9.18 21.64
N PHE A 502 -2.35 -9.33 22.38
CA PHE A 502 -2.37 -9.03 23.81
C PHE A 502 -1.52 -9.99 24.64
N THR A 503 -1.34 -11.23 24.20
CA THR A 503 -0.37 -12.15 24.79
C THR A 503 1.06 -11.61 24.62
N LYS A 504 1.41 -11.12 23.42
CA LYS A 504 2.71 -10.50 23.13
C LYS A 504 2.93 -9.18 23.88
N LEU A 505 1.89 -8.35 23.97
CA LEU A 505 1.90 -7.11 24.74
C LEU A 505 2.22 -7.36 26.22
N SER A 506 1.85 -8.52 26.75
CA SER A 506 2.02 -8.80 28.17
C SER A 506 3.48 -8.87 28.59
N GLN A 507 4.34 -9.55 27.81
CA GLN A 507 5.78 -9.65 28.08
C GLN A 507 6.55 -10.13 26.85
N PRO A 508 7.81 -9.70 26.63
CA PRO A 508 8.72 -10.41 25.75
C PRO A 508 9.06 -11.78 26.37
N LEU A 509 9.14 -12.79 25.52
CA LEU A 509 9.49 -14.15 25.95
C LEU A 509 10.99 -14.29 26.23
N LEU A 510 11.81 -13.66 25.36
CA LEU A 510 13.26 -13.64 25.47
C LEU A 510 13.79 -12.23 25.24
N THR A 511 14.77 -11.83 26.07
CA THR A 511 15.53 -10.58 25.94
C THR A 511 17.03 -10.90 25.90
N ASP A 512 17.86 -9.91 25.59
CA ASP A 512 19.31 -10.02 25.55
C ASP A 512 19.80 -11.19 24.68
N ILE A 513 19.20 -11.29 23.46
CA ILE A 513 19.46 -12.41 22.57
C ILE A 513 20.80 -12.22 21.88
N ALA A 514 21.68 -13.22 22.01
CA ALA A 514 22.97 -13.30 21.36
C ALA A 514 23.05 -14.55 20.47
N LEU A 515 23.68 -14.42 19.32
CA LEU A 515 23.92 -15.49 18.35
C LEU A 515 25.42 -15.65 18.11
N ARG A 516 25.91 -16.89 18.16
CA ARG A 516 27.26 -17.27 17.79
C ARG A 516 27.22 -18.51 16.89
N PHE A 517 28.04 -18.54 15.85
CA PHE A 517 28.25 -19.75 15.06
C PHE A 517 29.51 -20.48 15.50
N GLU A 518 29.44 -21.79 15.57
CA GLU A 518 30.57 -22.66 15.87
C GLU A 518 31.27 -23.13 14.59
N GLY A 519 32.58 -23.15 14.59
CA GLY A 519 33.40 -23.62 13.48
C GLY A 519 33.62 -22.64 12.33
N ALA A 520 32.85 -21.56 12.29
CA ALA A 520 32.99 -20.51 11.27
C ALA A 520 32.48 -19.15 11.78
N GLN A 521 33.03 -18.05 11.25
CA GLN A 521 32.55 -16.70 11.49
C GLN A 521 31.80 -16.20 10.27
N PRO A 522 30.67 -15.49 10.46
CA PRO A 522 29.97 -14.82 9.36
C PRO A 522 30.90 -13.82 8.67
N LEU A 523 30.79 -13.72 7.34
CA LEU A 523 31.52 -12.75 6.54
C LEU A 523 30.92 -11.34 6.66
N ASP A 524 29.64 -11.25 6.96
CA ASP A 524 28.89 -10.01 7.09
C ASP A 524 28.38 -9.84 8.53
N ALA A 525 28.16 -8.60 8.94
CA ALA A 525 27.62 -8.32 10.27
C ALA A 525 26.17 -8.84 10.36
N ILE A 526 25.88 -9.59 11.41
CA ILE A 526 24.50 -10.01 11.69
C ILE A 526 23.79 -8.88 12.43
N PRO A 527 22.60 -8.45 11.97
CA PRO A 527 21.82 -7.46 12.70
C PRO A 527 21.53 -7.90 14.13
N ALA A 528 21.50 -6.95 15.06
CA ALA A 528 21.12 -7.23 16.45
C ALA A 528 19.73 -7.84 16.50
N ILE A 529 19.60 -8.94 17.24
CA ILE A 529 18.32 -9.62 17.43
C ILE A 529 17.56 -8.88 18.54
N GLY A 530 16.38 -8.36 18.23
CA GLY A 530 15.53 -7.68 19.22
C GLY A 530 14.90 -8.63 20.24
N ASP A 531 14.10 -8.08 21.14
CA ASP A 531 13.28 -8.87 22.06
C ASP A 531 12.38 -9.83 21.27
N LEU A 532 12.22 -11.05 21.79
CA LEU A 532 11.36 -12.05 21.18
C LEU A 532 10.07 -12.22 21.96
N TYR A 533 8.98 -12.28 21.24
CA TYR A 533 7.65 -12.53 21.77
C TYR A 533 7.23 -13.99 21.57
N ALA A 534 6.24 -14.44 22.35
CA ALA A 534 5.69 -15.78 22.20
C ALA A 534 5.23 -16.00 20.75
N GLY A 535 5.59 -17.13 20.16
CA GLY A 535 5.23 -17.49 18.78
C GLY A 535 6.02 -16.78 17.67
N GLU A 536 6.87 -15.81 17.99
CA GLU A 536 7.70 -15.13 16.96
C GLU A 536 8.98 -15.93 16.71
N PRO A 537 9.30 -16.27 15.43
CA PRO A 537 10.54 -16.97 15.11
C PRO A 537 11.71 -15.99 14.98
N ILE A 538 12.91 -16.46 15.30
CA ILE A 538 14.16 -15.84 14.85
C ILE A 538 14.48 -16.38 13.47
N VAL A 539 14.71 -15.49 12.49
CA VAL A 539 15.13 -15.85 11.14
C VAL A 539 16.40 -15.08 10.80
N ILE A 540 17.53 -15.78 10.70
CA ILE A 540 18.84 -15.20 10.41
C ILE A 540 19.38 -15.79 9.12
N ARG A 541 19.92 -14.93 8.29
CA ARG A 541 20.64 -15.29 7.05
C ARG A 541 22.08 -14.84 7.19
N ALA A 542 23.00 -15.72 6.86
CA ALA A 542 24.43 -15.44 7.00
C ALA A 542 25.23 -16.10 5.87
N ARG A 543 26.40 -15.55 5.57
CA ARG A 543 27.36 -16.05 4.58
C ARG A 543 28.70 -16.34 5.24
N PHE A 544 29.36 -17.41 4.83
CA PHE A 544 30.60 -17.92 5.43
C PHE A 544 31.61 -18.35 4.38
N GLU A 545 32.90 -18.31 4.75
CA GLU A 545 33.97 -18.95 3.96
C GLU A 545 33.92 -20.48 4.07
N ARG A 546 33.58 -21.00 5.24
CA ARG A 546 33.45 -22.42 5.56
C ARG A 546 32.13 -22.68 6.24
N PRO A 547 31.53 -23.88 6.10
CA PRO A 547 30.23 -24.16 6.69
C PRO A 547 30.33 -24.12 8.23
N PRO A 548 29.40 -23.47 8.93
CA PRO A 548 29.32 -23.56 10.39
C PRO A 548 28.89 -24.95 10.81
N GLN A 549 29.43 -25.40 11.95
CA GLN A 549 29.09 -26.69 12.56
C GLN A 549 27.78 -26.63 13.32
N ALA A 550 27.50 -25.49 13.97
CA ALA A 550 26.25 -25.22 14.66
C ALA A 550 26.04 -23.73 14.85
N ALA A 551 24.81 -23.35 15.15
CA ALA A 551 24.41 -22.03 15.65
C ALA A 551 24.04 -22.15 17.12
N LEU A 552 24.62 -21.29 17.97
CA LEU A 552 24.33 -21.20 19.39
C LEU A 552 23.61 -19.89 19.66
N LEU A 553 22.34 -19.97 20.06
CA LEU A 553 21.58 -18.83 20.54
C LEU A 553 21.51 -18.87 22.06
N SER A 554 21.66 -17.71 22.68
CA SER A 554 21.47 -17.51 24.11
C SER A 554 20.66 -16.26 24.36
N GLY A 555 19.99 -16.18 25.51
CA GLY A 555 19.16 -15.05 25.90
C GLY A 555 18.66 -15.22 27.33
N ARG A 556 17.76 -14.34 27.76
CA ARG A 556 17.15 -14.37 29.08
C ARG A 556 15.63 -14.50 28.98
N ARG A 557 15.07 -15.38 29.78
CA ARG A 557 13.63 -15.49 30.01
C ARG A 557 13.32 -14.98 31.43
N GLY A 558 13.03 -13.68 31.52
CA GLY A 558 13.02 -13.02 32.84
C GLY A 558 14.37 -13.10 33.52
N ALA A 559 14.44 -13.73 34.69
CA ALA A 559 15.69 -13.97 35.43
C ALA A 559 16.47 -15.23 34.99
N VAL A 560 15.87 -16.08 34.16
CA VAL A 560 16.45 -17.40 33.79
C VAL A 560 17.18 -17.27 32.45
N SER A 561 18.42 -17.79 32.39
CA SER A 561 19.19 -17.92 31.15
C SER A 561 18.60 -19.02 30.29
N TRP A 562 18.49 -18.75 28.99
CA TRP A 562 18.06 -19.69 27.97
C TRP A 562 19.14 -19.88 26.92
N GLN A 563 19.27 -21.08 26.40
CA GLN A 563 20.22 -21.40 25.35
C GLN A 563 19.72 -22.55 24.49
N VAL A 564 19.99 -22.47 23.19
CA VAL A 564 19.72 -23.54 22.22
C VAL A 564 20.91 -23.66 21.25
N ARG A 565 21.30 -24.90 20.96
CA ARG A 565 22.31 -25.24 19.94
C ARG A 565 21.62 -25.94 18.77
N VAL A 566 21.85 -25.44 17.56
CA VAL A 566 21.20 -25.91 16.34
C VAL A 566 22.25 -26.37 15.36
N GLU A 567 22.21 -27.63 15.01
CA GLU A 567 23.09 -28.23 13.98
C GLU A 567 22.45 -28.13 12.59
N PRO A 568 23.28 -28.09 11.51
CA PRO A 568 22.76 -28.20 10.16
C PRO A 568 21.99 -29.50 9.96
N ALA A 569 20.77 -29.42 9.44
CA ALA A 569 19.92 -30.59 9.23
C ALA A 569 19.15 -30.53 7.91
N GLY A 570 18.87 -31.70 7.33
CA GLY A 570 18.07 -31.87 6.11
C GLY A 570 18.84 -31.66 4.81
N ALA A 571 18.14 -31.83 3.69
CA ALA A 571 18.71 -31.62 2.35
C ALA A 571 19.12 -30.15 2.14
N PRO A 572 20.13 -29.86 1.29
CA PRO A 572 20.49 -28.49 0.94
C PRO A 572 19.25 -27.74 0.41
N SER A 573 18.98 -26.57 0.96
CA SER A 573 17.90 -25.71 0.48
C SER A 573 18.39 -24.91 -0.72
N ALA A 574 17.68 -24.96 -1.84
CA ALA A 574 17.96 -24.10 -2.97
C ALA A 574 17.56 -22.65 -2.68
N GLY A 575 18.32 -21.67 -3.18
CA GLY A 575 17.96 -20.25 -3.14
C GLY A 575 18.46 -19.47 -1.92
N LEU A 576 19.22 -20.08 -0.99
CA LEU A 576 19.76 -19.36 0.16
C LEU A 576 20.67 -18.17 -0.22
N PRO A 577 21.53 -18.24 -1.28
CA PRO A 577 22.31 -17.10 -1.73
C PRO A 577 21.44 -15.89 -2.11
N THR A 578 20.37 -16.13 -2.82
CA THR A 578 19.40 -15.11 -3.26
C THR A 578 18.64 -14.50 -2.05
N LEU A 579 18.22 -15.33 -1.11
CA LEU A 579 17.56 -14.88 0.13
C LEU A 579 18.51 -14.08 1.05
N TRP A 580 19.78 -14.49 1.13
CA TRP A 580 20.80 -13.72 1.86
C TRP A 580 21.02 -12.36 1.20
N ALA A 581 21.24 -12.34 -0.13
CA ALA A 581 21.49 -11.12 -0.87
C ALA A 581 20.30 -10.14 -0.76
N ARG A 582 19.07 -10.65 -0.79
CA ARG A 582 17.86 -9.83 -0.59
C ARG A 582 17.82 -9.19 0.80
N ALA A 583 18.16 -9.94 1.85
CA ALA A 583 18.21 -9.40 3.21
C ALA A 583 19.32 -8.35 3.36
N GLU A 584 20.47 -8.57 2.75
CA GLU A 584 21.56 -7.59 2.74
C GLU A 584 21.17 -6.31 2.01
N VAL A 585 20.54 -6.41 0.84
CA VAL A 585 19.98 -5.27 0.10
C VAL A 585 18.96 -4.51 0.96
N GLU A 586 18.12 -5.20 1.73
CA GLU A 586 17.17 -4.56 2.64
C GLU A 586 17.90 -3.76 3.74
N THR A 587 18.89 -4.36 4.41
CA THR A 587 19.71 -3.72 5.43
C THR A 587 20.42 -2.47 4.90
N LEU A 588 21.03 -2.56 3.73
CA LEU A 588 21.69 -1.44 3.06
C LEU A 588 20.69 -0.34 2.65
N THR A 589 19.51 -0.73 2.20
CA THR A 589 18.44 0.21 1.82
C THR A 589 17.92 0.98 3.05
N ASP A 590 17.77 0.29 4.18
CA ASP A 590 17.39 0.92 5.45
C ASP A 590 18.47 1.89 5.93
N ALA A 591 19.76 1.55 5.77
CA ALA A 591 20.88 2.45 6.07
C ALA A 591 20.88 3.70 5.17
N VAL A 592 20.57 3.56 3.87
CA VAL A 592 20.41 4.69 2.94
C VAL A 592 19.27 5.62 3.39
N ARG A 593 18.13 5.07 3.84
CA ARG A 593 16.98 5.82 4.33
C ARG A 593 17.25 6.55 5.63
N GLY A 594 17.85 5.84 6.57
CA GLY A 594 18.14 6.37 7.91
C GLY A 594 19.22 7.46 7.94
N GLY A 595 19.96 7.64 6.85
CA GLY A 595 21.12 8.54 6.84
C GLY A 595 22.19 8.15 7.86
N ARG A 596 22.09 6.95 8.44
CA ARG A 596 23.02 6.44 9.46
C ARG A 596 24.17 5.72 8.79
N MET A 597 25.33 6.26 9.05
CA MET A 597 26.53 5.65 8.50
C MET A 597 27.68 5.74 9.49
N SER A 598 28.13 4.60 9.91
CA SER A 598 29.46 4.42 10.47
C SER A 598 30.52 4.57 9.36
N GLY A 599 30.72 5.81 8.88
CA GLY A 599 31.83 6.13 7.98
C GLY A 599 31.69 5.83 6.49
N GLN A 600 30.56 5.30 6.00
CA GLN A 600 30.35 5.03 4.55
C GLN A 600 29.44 6.10 3.92
N SER A 601 29.69 6.49 2.67
CA SER A 601 28.84 7.45 1.96
C SER A 601 27.54 6.79 1.44
N ILE A 602 26.47 7.56 1.30
CA ILE A 602 25.21 7.07 0.70
C ILE A 602 25.47 6.43 -0.67
N ASP A 603 26.38 7.03 -1.44
CA ASP A 603 26.70 6.52 -2.79
C ASP A 603 27.44 5.18 -2.74
N SER A 604 28.31 4.94 -1.75
CA SER A 604 28.95 3.62 -1.59
C SER A 604 27.94 2.52 -1.22
N LEU A 605 26.91 2.85 -0.43
CA LEU A 605 25.83 1.91 -0.12
C LEU A 605 24.99 1.59 -1.35
N LYS A 606 24.63 2.61 -2.13
CA LYS A 606 23.90 2.40 -3.39
C LYS A 606 24.71 1.54 -4.36
N ALA A 607 26.00 1.81 -4.50
CA ALA A 607 26.90 1.01 -5.32
C ALA A 607 26.93 -0.46 -4.86
N ARG A 608 26.96 -0.68 -3.53
CA ARG A 608 26.93 -2.05 -2.99
C ARG A 608 25.59 -2.74 -3.25
N ILE A 609 24.46 -2.02 -3.19
CA ILE A 609 23.14 -2.57 -3.55
C ILE A 609 23.12 -2.96 -5.04
N VAL A 610 23.67 -2.13 -5.93
CA VAL A 610 23.79 -2.44 -7.36
C VAL A 610 24.66 -3.68 -7.57
N GLU A 611 25.82 -3.76 -6.93
CA GLU A 611 26.71 -4.92 -7.01
C GLU A 611 25.99 -6.21 -6.59
N LEU A 612 25.30 -6.21 -5.45
CA LEU A 612 24.53 -7.36 -4.98
C LEU A 612 23.39 -7.72 -5.95
N GLY A 613 22.67 -6.70 -6.46
CA GLY A 613 21.60 -6.88 -7.42
C GLY A 613 22.09 -7.56 -8.71
N LEU A 614 23.22 -7.12 -9.24
CA LEU A 614 23.82 -7.71 -10.45
C LEU A 614 24.40 -9.12 -10.19
N ALA A 615 25.13 -9.30 -9.08
CA ALA A 615 25.75 -10.59 -8.75
C ALA A 615 24.73 -11.70 -8.46
N HIS A 616 23.62 -11.38 -7.82
CA HIS A 616 22.57 -12.33 -7.45
C HIS A 616 21.32 -12.26 -8.33
N GLN A 617 21.38 -11.49 -9.43
CA GLN A 617 20.29 -11.30 -10.39
C GLN A 617 18.98 -10.82 -9.72
N LEU A 618 19.09 -9.83 -8.82
CA LEU A 618 17.97 -9.32 -8.04
C LEU A 618 17.45 -7.98 -8.57
N VAL A 619 16.14 -7.83 -8.59
CA VAL A 619 15.49 -6.51 -8.70
C VAL A 619 15.57 -5.81 -7.35
N THR A 620 16.10 -4.59 -7.38
CA THR A 620 16.30 -3.73 -6.20
C THR A 620 15.83 -2.30 -6.51
N PRO A 621 15.83 -1.36 -5.57
CA PRO A 621 15.57 0.04 -5.89
C PRO A 621 16.48 0.62 -7.00
N TYR A 622 17.66 0.01 -7.26
CA TYR A 622 18.67 0.49 -8.20
C TYR A 622 18.97 -0.48 -9.35
N THR A 623 18.33 -1.64 -9.40
CA THR A 623 18.45 -2.62 -10.50
C THR A 623 17.08 -3.07 -10.98
N SER A 624 16.95 -3.37 -12.28
CA SER A 624 15.70 -3.78 -12.92
C SER A 624 15.93 -4.96 -13.83
N LEU A 625 14.89 -5.75 -14.09
CA LEU A 625 14.89 -6.82 -15.10
C LEU A 625 14.33 -6.29 -16.41
N VAL A 626 15.07 -6.48 -17.48
CA VAL A 626 14.66 -6.09 -18.84
C VAL A 626 14.81 -7.26 -19.82
N ALA A 627 13.75 -7.53 -20.58
CA ALA A 627 13.75 -8.49 -21.69
C ALA A 627 13.39 -7.74 -22.98
N VAL A 628 14.19 -7.92 -24.03
CA VAL A 628 14.01 -7.25 -25.32
C VAL A 628 14.06 -8.28 -26.44
N ASP A 629 13.02 -8.33 -27.27
CA ASP A 629 13.04 -9.10 -28.51
C ASP A 629 13.93 -8.39 -29.53
N VAL A 630 14.83 -9.14 -30.15
CA VAL A 630 15.74 -8.60 -31.16
C VAL A 630 15.04 -8.26 -32.48
N THR A 631 13.85 -8.80 -32.72
CA THR A 631 13.08 -8.62 -33.96
C THR A 631 12.13 -7.42 -33.83
N PRO A 632 12.25 -6.39 -34.68
CA PRO A 632 11.25 -5.35 -34.78
C PRO A 632 9.90 -5.95 -35.20
N ALA A 633 8.83 -5.60 -34.49
CA ALA A 633 7.48 -6.07 -34.77
C ALA A 633 6.58 -4.93 -35.24
N ARG A 634 6.69 -3.73 -34.63
CA ARG A 634 5.86 -2.58 -34.98
C ARG A 634 6.48 -1.79 -36.13
N PRO A 635 5.74 -1.48 -37.20
CA PRO A 635 6.17 -0.55 -38.25
C PRO A 635 6.51 0.83 -37.69
N ALA A 636 7.49 1.51 -38.27
CA ALA A 636 7.97 2.80 -37.78
C ALA A 636 6.92 3.92 -37.82
N ASP A 637 6.00 3.84 -38.77
CA ASP A 637 4.87 4.77 -38.98
C ASP A 637 3.63 4.43 -38.17
N ALA A 638 3.55 3.25 -37.56
CA ALA A 638 2.41 2.85 -36.75
C ALA A 638 2.45 3.53 -35.37
N PRO A 639 1.39 4.21 -34.92
CA PRO A 639 1.33 4.84 -33.62
C PRO A 639 1.38 3.78 -32.50
N LEU A 640 2.03 4.11 -31.38
CA LEU A 640 2.00 3.32 -30.16
C LEU A 640 1.15 4.03 -29.13
N LEU A 641 0.07 3.39 -28.70
CA LEU A 641 -0.82 3.90 -27.68
C LEU A 641 -0.45 3.28 -26.33
N GLY A 642 -0.19 4.12 -25.34
CA GLY A 642 0.24 3.70 -24.02
C GLY A 642 -0.84 3.84 -22.96
N GLY A 643 -0.85 2.99 -21.93
CA GLY A 643 -1.76 3.12 -20.81
C GLY A 643 -1.45 2.22 -19.64
N LYS A 644 -2.03 2.60 -18.48
CA LYS A 644 -1.96 1.79 -17.27
C LYS A 644 -3.02 0.69 -17.34
N VAL A 645 -2.62 -0.53 -17.08
CA VAL A 645 -3.55 -1.65 -16.89
C VAL A 645 -4.26 -1.44 -15.54
N PRO A 646 -5.60 -1.38 -15.52
CA PRO A 646 -6.33 -1.14 -14.30
C PRO A 646 -6.18 -2.30 -13.31
N THR A 647 -6.09 -1.95 -12.03
CA THR A 647 -6.16 -2.89 -10.92
C THR A 647 -7.46 -2.70 -10.16
N ARG A 648 -7.85 -3.68 -9.34
CA ARG A 648 -9.05 -3.55 -8.52
C ARG A 648 -8.76 -2.81 -7.22
N LEU A 649 -9.81 -2.21 -6.66
CA LEU A 649 -9.79 -1.83 -5.25
C LEU A 649 -9.72 -3.08 -4.38
N PRO A 650 -9.01 -3.02 -3.25
CA PRO A 650 -9.06 -4.07 -2.25
C PRO A 650 -10.51 -4.34 -1.81
N ASP A 651 -10.82 -5.62 -1.60
CA ASP A 651 -12.15 -6.03 -1.16
C ASP A 651 -12.57 -5.33 0.13
N GLY A 652 -13.80 -4.83 0.16
CA GLY A 652 -14.35 -4.06 1.27
C GLY A 652 -14.05 -2.55 1.24
N TRP A 653 -13.27 -2.05 0.26
CA TRP A 653 -13.05 -0.62 0.09
C TRP A 653 -14.20 0.02 -0.70
N ASP A 654 -14.66 1.19 -0.24
CA ASP A 654 -15.67 2.01 -0.93
C ASP A 654 -14.98 3.07 -1.79
N HIS A 655 -15.22 3.04 -3.11
CA HIS A 655 -14.64 3.99 -4.05
C HIS A 655 -14.96 5.44 -3.71
N ALA A 656 -16.21 5.73 -3.33
CA ALA A 656 -16.63 7.08 -2.99
C ALA A 656 -16.01 7.58 -1.68
N ALA A 657 -15.79 6.67 -0.71
CA ALA A 657 -15.11 7.01 0.55
C ALA A 657 -13.61 7.27 0.35
N VAL A 658 -12.96 6.56 -0.60
CA VAL A 658 -11.53 6.70 -0.89
C VAL A 658 -11.25 7.92 -1.78
N PHE A 659 -12.05 8.14 -2.83
CA PHE A 659 -11.83 9.17 -3.86
C PHE A 659 -12.78 10.37 -3.77
N GLY A 660 -13.76 10.35 -2.84
CA GLY A 660 -14.86 11.30 -2.74
C GLY A 660 -16.00 10.98 -3.71
N ALA A 661 -17.23 11.25 -3.31
CA ALA A 661 -18.41 11.13 -4.18
C ALA A 661 -18.35 12.24 -5.24
N GLY A 662 -17.68 11.99 -6.35
CA GLY A 662 -17.76 12.82 -7.54
C GLY A 662 -17.24 14.26 -7.42
N GLU A 663 -16.35 14.57 -6.49
CA GLU A 663 -15.60 15.84 -6.50
C GLU A 663 -14.52 15.83 -7.59
N LEU A 664 -14.94 15.58 -8.82
CA LEU A 664 -14.28 16.14 -9.99
C LEU A 664 -14.52 17.64 -9.94
N ALA A 665 -13.48 18.36 -9.53
CA ALA A 665 -13.34 19.79 -9.69
C ALA A 665 -14.32 20.69 -8.93
N GLN A 666 -14.25 20.75 -7.61
CA GLN A 666 -14.62 21.98 -6.90
C GLN A 666 -13.77 23.20 -7.34
N THR A 667 -12.70 23.00 -8.13
CA THR A 667 -11.97 24.11 -8.78
C THR A 667 -12.76 24.77 -9.89
N ALA A 668 -13.78 24.15 -10.48
CA ALA A 668 -14.62 24.76 -11.50
C ALA A 668 -15.76 25.64 -10.93
N THR A 669 -16.24 25.34 -9.70
CA THR A 669 -17.33 26.13 -9.08
C THR A 669 -16.87 27.50 -8.60
N SER A 670 -15.66 27.66 -8.11
CA SER A 670 -15.13 28.97 -7.71
C SER A 670 -14.81 29.85 -8.93
N ALA A 671 -14.32 29.30 -10.03
CA ALA A 671 -14.05 30.05 -11.25
C ALA A 671 -15.35 30.59 -11.90
N GLY A 672 -16.42 29.80 -11.91
CA GLY A 672 -17.75 30.24 -12.38
C GLY A 672 -18.32 31.37 -11.53
N TRP A 673 -18.24 31.28 -10.21
CA TRP A 673 -18.65 32.35 -9.30
C TRP A 673 -17.76 33.60 -9.42
N GLN A 674 -16.46 33.45 -9.57
CA GLN A 674 -15.54 34.58 -9.75
C GLN A 674 -15.76 35.27 -11.12
N MET A 675 -16.01 34.53 -12.16
CA MET A 675 -16.39 35.11 -13.47
C MET A 675 -17.75 35.83 -13.41
N MET A 676 -18.71 35.32 -12.69
CA MET A 676 -20.01 35.93 -12.53
C MET A 676 -19.92 37.23 -11.69
N ILE A 677 -19.16 37.22 -10.61
CA ILE A 677 -18.86 38.39 -9.81
C ILE A 677 -18.09 39.42 -10.63
N GLY A 678 -17.09 39.00 -11.40
CA GLY A 678 -16.34 39.86 -12.32
C GLY A 678 -17.21 40.49 -13.39
N ALA A 679 -18.15 39.74 -14.00
CA ALA A 679 -19.11 40.26 -14.97
C ALA A 679 -20.10 41.24 -14.34
N LEU A 680 -20.59 40.98 -13.13
CA LEU A 680 -21.45 41.89 -12.37
C LEU A 680 -20.75 43.21 -12.02
N LEU A 681 -19.48 43.13 -11.61
CA LEU A 681 -18.68 44.32 -11.30
C LEU A 681 -18.38 45.15 -12.56
N LEU A 682 -18.10 44.51 -13.71
CA LEU A 682 -17.94 45.16 -15.00
C LEU A 682 -19.25 45.82 -15.48
N LEU A 683 -20.40 45.17 -15.27
CA LEU A 683 -21.71 45.71 -15.60
C LEU A 683 -22.06 46.93 -14.72
N ALA A 684 -21.76 46.85 -13.43
CA ALA A 684 -21.95 47.97 -12.50
C ALA A 684 -21.04 49.16 -12.84
N ALA A 685 -19.79 48.92 -13.23
CA ALA A 685 -18.86 49.93 -13.70
C ALA A 685 -19.32 50.60 -14.99
N LEU A 686 -19.87 49.83 -15.95
CA LEU A 686 -20.44 50.33 -17.21
C LEU A 686 -21.69 51.21 -16.98
N VAL A 687 -22.58 50.81 -16.06
CA VAL A 687 -23.75 51.57 -15.66
C VAL A 687 -23.36 52.88 -14.97
N ALA A 688 -22.38 52.80 -14.05
CA ALA A 688 -21.82 53.98 -13.37
C ALA A 688 -21.14 54.95 -14.37
N ALA A 689 -20.41 54.43 -15.35
CA ALA A 689 -19.77 55.24 -16.41
C ALA A 689 -20.79 55.93 -17.35
N ARG A 690 -21.95 55.32 -17.60
CA ARG A 690 -23.05 55.94 -18.39
C ARG A 690 -23.81 57.01 -17.62
N GLY A 691 -23.81 56.97 -16.28
CA GLY A 691 -24.42 57.98 -15.43
C GLY A 691 -23.58 59.26 -15.22
N LEU A 692 -22.36 59.28 -15.67
CA LEU A 692 -21.47 60.45 -15.51
C LEU A 692 -21.73 61.48 -16.64
N PRO A 693 -21.84 62.81 -16.30
CA PRO A 693 -22.01 63.87 -17.29
C PRO A 693 -20.80 63.94 -18.24
N ALA A 694 -21.06 64.27 -19.53
CA ALA A 694 -20.15 64.13 -20.65
C ALA A 694 -18.75 64.80 -20.54
N GLY A 695 -18.52 65.64 -19.54
CA GLY A 695 -17.24 66.28 -19.31
C GLY A 695 -16.21 65.47 -18.48
N ARG A 696 -16.57 64.28 -17.96
CA ARG A 696 -15.68 63.42 -17.14
C ARG A 696 -15.37 62.07 -17.77
N ARG A 697 -15.86 61.82 -19.02
CA ARG A 697 -15.63 60.53 -19.70
C ARG A 697 -14.24 60.41 -20.38
N ALA A 698 -13.45 61.45 -20.38
CA ALA A 698 -12.12 61.49 -21.04
C ALA A 698 -10.95 61.24 -20.06
N ALA A 699 -11.20 60.96 -18.77
CA ALA A 699 -10.19 60.82 -17.75
C ALA A 699 -10.26 59.48 -16.96
N LEU A 700 -11.03 58.50 -17.48
CA LEU A 700 -11.03 57.11 -17.02
C LEU A 700 -10.66 56.25 -18.27
#